data_6a6c07005ce2e0f0c34c286dea384b3b
#
_entry.id   6a6c07005ce2e0f0c34c286dea384b3b
#
_cell.length_a   1.000
_cell.length_b   1.000
_cell.length_c   1.000
_cell.angle_alpha   90.00
_cell.angle_beta   90.00
_cell.angle_gamma   90.00
#
_symmetry.space_group_name_H-M   'P 1'
#
loop_
_entity.id
_entity.type
_entity.pdbx_description
1 polymer ?
#
loop_
_entity_poly.entity_id
_entity_poly.type
_entity_poly.pdbx_seq_one_letter_code
_entity_poly.pdbx_strand_id
1 'polypeptide(L)'
;MEKRDSLSVVSSVSNVSFVSNNTDKKDKTDNGHLLHILGSGQKEQILSLLFNGQSLSYSQISERTSIKYDSIIKTMERNSDLFQEVGKEGATKLFGLSPKGNLFVEQAIKEYEETQQKLVDFTKVESLRSIADQELKSEIQGLIEDIKKSIEKKNQSLIINFEDIADNNPALGDKLLDSPEKFFEVLKEVGFLGDNETKYYWRIKNLPQFANKPLELLRSEQIGRFISCKARIVSRTEVRPKIVCSRFECPSCGTIISIVQDDKFKKPNACSCGRRGGFRVIANDLMDISKIFIEDLRGNGKSINPSRAKAIATGELCSEQNIDVLTPGNEVQITGILKEREVSIGKGETSTILDQYIEINHIQTIEPEADLSQITEQELEEIKELQSKIDTEGLNVVTSSIAPHIFKDKQKNEVVKALCLQASTPENNINADNVRTQLNTLLIGDPGIAKSQLAEFILDCVPGSQKAVGGGSSAVGITASVVKEPEEFGGYRVEAGTLPRAKVLCLIDELNNLSDEDKPKLQEGMESKFVTINKANIHTRIPVTAGIIATANPIKGRFTNEHSIRDEFNIPLPILNRFDVIFPFFDKVDSETDGNIARKIIERKTEKIKAIYSVEFLRKFFFYVRAQKEPEINLETSQKLVDVYVNARKEQPNNPLINPRFQNTLLRFVLASARIRGKSFVDSEDIKRALEILGESYFKLGDWRFFLSEDKGGNQNAKLL
;
A
#
# COMPACT_ATOMS: atom_id res chain seq x y z
N MET A 1 16.45 -14.61 -45.79
CA MET A 1 15.97 -15.02 -44.46
C MET A 1 15.03 -13.95 -43.95
N GLU A 2 14.05 -13.66 -44.77
CA GLU A 2 12.93 -12.74 -44.49
C GLU A 2 11.69 -13.53 -44.82
N LYS A 3 10.97 -13.91 -43.79
CA LYS A 3 9.58 -14.41 -43.87
C LYS A 3 9.23 -15.28 -42.65
N ARG A 4 9.36 -14.76 -41.44
CA ARG A 4 8.82 -15.48 -40.25
C ARG A 4 8.14 -14.62 -39.19
N ASP A 5 8.11 -13.29 -39.34
CA ASP A 5 7.58 -12.41 -38.27
C ASP A 5 6.12 -11.96 -38.48
N SER A 6 5.46 -12.47 -39.54
CA SER A 6 4.05 -12.12 -39.82
C SER A 6 3.03 -13.20 -39.48
N LEU A 7 3.46 -14.29 -38.85
CA LEU A 7 2.59 -15.46 -38.60
C LEU A 7 2.17 -15.66 -37.13
N SER A 8 2.65 -14.87 -36.19
CA SER A 8 2.31 -15.03 -34.77
C SER A 8 1.02 -14.28 -34.33
N VAL A 9 0.54 -13.36 -35.14
CA VAL A 9 -0.68 -12.58 -34.83
C VAL A 9 -1.96 -13.25 -35.36
N VAL A 10 -1.84 -14.18 -36.30
CA VAL A 10 -3.00 -14.86 -36.93
C VAL A 10 -3.41 -16.14 -36.18
N SER A 11 -2.57 -16.65 -35.27
CA SER A 11 -2.88 -17.92 -34.56
C SER A 11 -3.79 -17.77 -33.34
N SER A 12 -4.10 -16.56 -32.87
CA SER A 12 -5.00 -16.35 -31.75
C SER A 12 -6.49 -16.22 -32.12
N VAL A 13 -6.83 -16.17 -33.41
CA VAL A 13 -8.21 -16.03 -33.89
C VAL A 13 -8.80 -17.36 -34.34
N SER A 14 -8.04 -18.46 -34.41
CA SER A 14 -8.48 -19.71 -35.02
C SER A 14 -9.00 -20.80 -34.07
N ASN A 15 -9.21 -20.52 -32.79
CA ASN A 15 -9.71 -21.48 -31.81
C ASN A 15 -11.12 -21.16 -31.29
N VAL A 16 -12.03 -20.76 -32.14
CA VAL A 16 -13.46 -20.87 -31.85
C VAL A 16 -13.99 -22.12 -32.56
N SER A 17 -14.02 -23.24 -31.85
CA SER A 17 -14.63 -24.47 -32.33
C SER A 17 -16.14 -24.27 -32.44
N PHE A 18 -16.64 -24.31 -33.68
CA PHE A 18 -18.07 -24.39 -33.97
C PHE A 18 -18.62 -25.72 -33.45
N VAL A 19 -19.50 -25.68 -32.48
CA VAL A 19 -20.39 -26.79 -32.18
C VAL A 19 -21.71 -26.55 -32.92
N SER A 20 -21.83 -27.20 -34.07
CA SER A 20 -23.09 -27.30 -34.75
C SER A 20 -23.96 -28.38 -34.08
N ASN A 21 -24.98 -27.97 -33.39
CA ASN A 21 -26.06 -28.89 -33.04
C ASN A 21 -27.40 -28.35 -33.60
N ASN A 22 -27.89 -29.07 -34.58
CA ASN A 22 -29.28 -29.02 -35.07
C ASN A 22 -30.24 -29.26 -33.91
N THR A 23 -31.03 -28.28 -33.54
CA THR A 23 -32.32 -28.56 -32.89
C THR A 23 -33.37 -27.55 -33.32
N ASP A 24 -34.52 -28.12 -33.60
CA ASP A 24 -35.71 -27.58 -34.22
C ASP A 24 -36.29 -26.29 -33.64
N LYS A 25 -36.89 -25.54 -34.57
CA LYS A 25 -37.80 -24.42 -34.30
C LYS A 25 -38.91 -24.83 -33.35
N LYS A 26 -38.92 -24.26 -32.13
CA LYS A 26 -40.19 -24.04 -31.41
C LYS A 26 -39.98 -22.98 -30.28
N ASP A 27 -41.00 -22.14 -30.19
CA ASP A 27 -41.39 -21.21 -29.14
C ASP A 27 -40.81 -19.81 -29.18
N LYS A 28 -41.51 -18.96 -29.95
CA LYS A 28 -41.40 -17.50 -29.94
C LYS A 28 -42.16 -16.82 -28.76
N THR A 29 -42.67 -17.58 -27.79
CA THR A 29 -43.60 -17.09 -26.77
C THR A 29 -42.98 -16.89 -25.37
N ASP A 30 -41.73 -17.31 -25.14
CA ASP A 30 -41.13 -17.23 -23.80
C ASP A 30 -40.46 -15.88 -23.47
N ASN A 31 -40.20 -15.03 -24.47
CA ASN A 31 -39.57 -13.73 -24.27
C ASN A 31 -40.47 -12.71 -23.53
N GLY A 32 -41.79 -12.82 -23.63
CA GLY A 32 -42.72 -11.95 -22.93
C GLY A 32 -42.85 -12.27 -21.44
N HIS A 33 -42.64 -13.52 -21.07
CA HIS A 33 -42.76 -13.97 -19.67
C HIS A 33 -41.54 -13.59 -18.83
N LEU A 34 -40.35 -13.60 -19.40
CA LEU A 34 -39.11 -13.24 -18.72
C LEU A 34 -38.97 -11.74 -18.47
N LEU A 35 -39.42 -10.89 -19.38
CA LEU A 35 -39.50 -9.44 -19.17
C LEU A 35 -40.51 -9.06 -18.08
N HIS A 36 -41.57 -9.85 -17.92
CA HIS A 36 -42.54 -9.65 -16.85
C HIS A 36 -42.02 -10.07 -15.47
N ILE A 37 -41.09 -11.01 -15.42
CA ILE A 37 -40.42 -11.48 -14.19
C ILE A 37 -39.30 -10.52 -13.76
N LEU A 38 -38.65 -9.85 -14.68
CA LEU A 38 -37.44 -9.04 -14.42
C LEU A 38 -37.76 -7.58 -14.01
N GLY A 39 -38.95 -7.00 -14.43
CA GLY A 39 -39.27 -5.60 -14.12
C GLY A 39 -38.59 -4.58 -15.07
N SER A 40 -38.78 -3.26 -14.86
CA SER A 40 -38.36 -2.19 -15.79
C SER A 40 -37.08 -1.44 -15.45
N GLY A 41 -36.24 -1.96 -14.55
CA GLY A 41 -35.05 -1.26 -14.06
C GLY A 41 -33.79 -1.50 -14.90
N GLN A 42 -32.69 -0.88 -14.49
CA GLN A 42 -31.37 -1.01 -15.18
C GLN A 42 -30.90 -2.46 -15.28
N LYS A 43 -31.13 -3.24 -14.23
CA LYS A 43 -30.81 -4.67 -14.17
C LYS A 43 -31.52 -5.46 -15.28
N GLU A 44 -32.79 -5.18 -15.48
CA GLU A 44 -33.64 -5.86 -16.48
C GLU A 44 -33.20 -5.55 -17.90
N GLN A 45 -32.80 -4.33 -18.16
CA GLN A 45 -32.27 -3.94 -19.48
C GLN A 45 -30.94 -4.65 -19.76
N ILE A 46 -30.06 -4.80 -18.79
CA ILE A 46 -28.82 -5.56 -18.94
C ILE A 46 -29.12 -7.04 -19.15
N LEU A 47 -30.03 -7.62 -18.38
CA LEU A 47 -30.41 -9.02 -18.50
C LEU A 47 -31.05 -9.33 -19.82
N SER A 48 -31.94 -8.48 -20.33
CA SER A 48 -32.56 -8.66 -21.63
C SER A 48 -31.57 -8.64 -22.79
N LEU A 49 -30.51 -7.83 -22.67
CA LEU A 49 -29.40 -7.76 -23.63
C LEU A 49 -28.51 -9.00 -23.60
N LEU A 50 -28.22 -9.52 -22.43
CA LEU A 50 -27.35 -10.69 -22.24
C LEU A 50 -28.09 -12.01 -22.33
N PHE A 51 -29.43 -11.98 -22.27
CA PHE A 51 -30.28 -13.15 -22.27
C PHE A 51 -30.13 -14.03 -23.52
N ASN A 52 -29.67 -13.44 -24.60
CA ASN A 52 -29.55 -14.09 -25.91
C ASN A 52 -28.20 -14.77 -26.15
N GLY A 53 -27.45 -15.10 -25.09
CA GLY A 53 -26.19 -15.87 -25.18
C GLY A 53 -25.00 -15.07 -25.67
N GLN A 54 -25.14 -13.76 -25.81
CA GLN A 54 -24.01 -12.88 -26.15
C GLN A 54 -23.15 -12.64 -24.93
N SER A 55 -21.87 -12.81 -25.08
CA SER A 55 -20.89 -12.25 -24.15
C SER A 55 -20.59 -10.81 -24.58
N LEU A 56 -20.93 -9.83 -23.74
CA LEU A 56 -20.74 -8.40 -24.01
C LEU A 56 -19.80 -7.77 -23.00
N SER A 57 -19.00 -6.83 -23.47
CA SER A 57 -18.21 -5.96 -22.59
C SER A 57 -19.10 -4.91 -21.91
N TYR A 58 -18.60 -4.30 -20.87
CA TYR A 58 -19.32 -3.21 -20.19
C TYR A 58 -19.63 -2.02 -21.12
N SER A 59 -18.72 -1.68 -22.05
CA SER A 59 -18.93 -0.62 -23.03
C SER A 59 -20.08 -0.94 -23.98
N GLN A 60 -20.13 -2.16 -24.51
CA GLN A 60 -21.19 -2.62 -25.39
C GLN A 60 -22.56 -2.64 -24.71
N ILE A 61 -22.58 -3.00 -23.42
CA ILE A 61 -23.81 -2.93 -22.61
C ILE A 61 -24.23 -1.46 -22.41
N SER A 62 -23.30 -0.57 -22.08
CA SER A 62 -23.57 0.86 -21.89
C SER A 62 -24.13 1.51 -23.15
N GLU A 63 -23.52 1.25 -24.30
CA GLU A 63 -23.97 1.76 -25.60
C GLU A 63 -25.39 1.31 -25.96
N ARG A 64 -25.73 0.04 -25.67
CA ARG A 64 -27.03 -0.51 -26.03
C ARG A 64 -28.15 -0.20 -25.04
N THR A 65 -27.83 0.05 -23.78
CA THR A 65 -28.81 0.34 -22.73
C THR A 65 -28.93 1.79 -22.35
N SER A 66 -28.02 2.65 -22.82
CA SER A 66 -27.88 4.05 -22.36
C SER A 66 -27.67 4.18 -20.85
N ILE A 67 -27.21 3.09 -20.21
CA ILE A 67 -26.85 3.09 -18.78
C ILE A 67 -25.38 3.49 -18.65
N LYS A 68 -25.08 4.35 -17.68
CA LYS A 68 -23.71 4.75 -17.39
C LYS A 68 -22.81 3.56 -17.04
N TYR A 69 -21.59 3.56 -17.54
CA TYR A 69 -20.58 2.51 -17.39
C TYR A 69 -20.41 2.02 -15.94
N ASP A 70 -20.22 2.93 -15.00
CA ASP A 70 -20.11 2.61 -13.58
C ASP A 70 -21.37 1.99 -12.97
N SER A 71 -22.53 2.41 -13.45
CA SER A 71 -23.81 1.85 -13.00
C SER A 71 -23.98 0.41 -13.47
N ILE A 72 -23.47 0.07 -14.66
CA ILE A 72 -23.46 -1.29 -15.16
C ILE A 72 -22.60 -2.17 -14.28
N ILE A 73 -21.36 -1.76 -13.99
CA ILE A 73 -20.45 -2.49 -13.10
C ILE A 73 -21.10 -2.75 -11.74
N LYS A 74 -21.58 -1.71 -11.09
CA LYS A 74 -22.24 -1.80 -9.77
C LYS A 74 -23.47 -2.71 -9.80
N THR A 75 -24.23 -2.68 -10.90
CA THR A 75 -25.44 -3.51 -11.06
C THR A 75 -25.07 -4.97 -11.26
N MET A 76 -24.04 -5.27 -12.04
CA MET A 76 -23.57 -6.64 -12.29
C MET A 76 -22.87 -7.23 -11.06
N GLU A 77 -22.08 -6.46 -10.33
CA GLU A 77 -21.46 -6.88 -9.08
C GLU A 77 -22.49 -7.20 -7.98
N ARG A 78 -23.52 -6.37 -7.85
CA ARG A 78 -24.61 -6.60 -6.90
C ARG A 78 -25.46 -7.84 -7.22
N ASN A 79 -25.44 -8.30 -8.45
CA ASN A 79 -26.21 -9.44 -8.92
C ASN A 79 -25.30 -10.50 -9.56
N SER A 80 -24.16 -10.73 -8.94
CA SER A 80 -23.12 -11.66 -9.43
C SER A 80 -23.60 -13.13 -9.63
N ASP A 81 -24.71 -13.49 -9.02
CA ASP A 81 -25.40 -14.77 -9.20
C ASP A 81 -26.11 -14.91 -10.55
N LEU A 82 -26.44 -13.79 -11.18
CA LEU A 82 -27.14 -13.74 -12.46
C LEU A 82 -26.22 -13.52 -13.67
N PHE A 83 -25.02 -13.00 -13.43
CA PHE A 83 -24.04 -12.68 -14.45
C PHE A 83 -22.80 -13.53 -14.24
N GLN A 84 -22.30 -14.15 -15.29
CA GLN A 84 -21.06 -14.90 -15.26
C GLN A 84 -20.07 -14.31 -16.26
N GLU A 85 -18.80 -14.29 -15.88
CA GLU A 85 -17.72 -14.05 -16.81
C GLU A 85 -17.62 -15.24 -17.75
N VAL A 86 -17.90 -15.05 -19.02
CA VAL A 86 -17.93 -16.10 -20.04
C VAL A 86 -16.59 -16.21 -20.76
N GLY A 87 -15.82 -15.12 -20.78
CA GLY A 87 -14.51 -15.06 -21.42
C GLY A 87 -13.89 -13.69 -21.31
N LYS A 88 -12.77 -13.52 -22.00
CA LYS A 88 -12.06 -12.24 -22.11
C LYS A 88 -11.71 -12.01 -23.57
N GLU A 89 -11.95 -10.81 -24.04
CA GLU A 89 -11.45 -10.29 -25.31
C GLU A 89 -10.44 -9.21 -24.99
N GLY A 90 -9.17 -9.58 -25.06
CA GLY A 90 -8.11 -8.70 -24.56
C GLY A 90 -8.11 -8.56 -23.01
N ALA A 91 -8.09 -7.34 -22.46
CA ALA A 91 -8.26 -7.07 -21.04
C ALA A 91 -9.72 -7.01 -20.61
N THR A 92 -10.62 -6.87 -21.55
CA THR A 92 -12.03 -6.63 -21.29
C THR A 92 -12.73 -7.94 -20.96
N LYS A 93 -13.40 -7.98 -19.82
CA LYS A 93 -14.22 -9.11 -19.44
C LYS A 93 -15.50 -9.12 -20.26
N LEU A 94 -15.82 -10.28 -20.82
CA LEU A 94 -17.09 -10.52 -21.48
C LEU A 94 -18.05 -11.21 -20.52
N PHE A 95 -19.24 -10.65 -20.39
CA PHE A 95 -20.28 -11.15 -19.51
C PHE A 95 -21.42 -11.72 -20.35
N GLY A 96 -21.87 -12.89 -19.97
CA GLY A 96 -23.01 -13.55 -20.56
C GLY A 96 -23.93 -14.11 -19.49
N LEU A 97 -25.10 -14.50 -19.87
CA LEU A 97 -26.02 -15.27 -19.02
C LEU A 97 -25.71 -16.75 -19.10
N SER A 98 -26.03 -17.48 -18.09
CA SER A 98 -25.91 -18.93 -18.06
C SER A 98 -26.88 -19.63 -19.03
N PRO A 99 -26.74 -20.91 -19.36
CA PRO A 99 -27.02 -21.59 -20.67
C PRO A 99 -28.44 -21.64 -21.21
N LYS A 100 -29.34 -20.72 -20.92
CA LYS A 100 -30.74 -20.77 -21.43
C LYS A 100 -31.08 -19.77 -22.54
N GLY A 101 -30.08 -19.13 -23.18
CA GLY A 101 -30.37 -18.04 -24.12
C GLY A 101 -29.87 -18.20 -25.57
N ASN A 102 -30.07 -19.37 -26.23
CA ASN A 102 -29.44 -19.68 -27.52
C ASN A 102 -30.12 -19.10 -28.80
N LEU A 103 -31.07 -18.19 -28.75
CA LEU A 103 -31.80 -17.79 -29.97
C LEU A 103 -31.25 -16.56 -30.72
N PHE A 104 -30.40 -15.73 -30.09
CA PHE A 104 -29.86 -14.52 -30.76
C PHE A 104 -28.46 -14.69 -31.36
N VAL A 105 -27.76 -15.75 -31.00
CA VAL A 105 -26.43 -16.06 -31.56
C VAL A 105 -26.49 -16.24 -33.09
N GLU A 106 -27.56 -16.78 -33.64
CA GLU A 106 -27.67 -17.01 -35.07
C GLU A 106 -27.73 -15.71 -35.90
N GLN A 107 -28.39 -14.66 -35.41
CA GLN A 107 -28.43 -13.40 -36.12
C GLN A 107 -27.10 -12.64 -36.02
N ALA A 108 -26.47 -12.62 -34.85
CA ALA A 108 -25.17 -12.00 -34.66
C ALA A 108 -24.03 -12.75 -35.38
N ILE A 109 -24.12 -14.08 -35.47
CA ILE A 109 -23.21 -14.92 -36.28
C ILE A 109 -23.36 -14.58 -37.77
N LYS A 110 -24.56 -14.39 -38.25
CA LYS A 110 -24.81 -14.04 -39.66
C LYS A 110 -24.30 -12.67 -40.05
N GLU A 111 -24.46 -11.67 -39.18
CA GLU A 111 -23.86 -10.34 -39.37
C GLU A 111 -22.33 -10.38 -39.25
N TYR A 112 -21.77 -11.22 -38.36
CA TYR A 112 -20.33 -11.42 -38.23
C TYR A 112 -19.75 -12.15 -39.44
N GLU A 113 -20.39 -13.17 -39.96
CA GLU A 113 -19.97 -13.88 -41.18
C GLU A 113 -20.04 -12.99 -42.43
N GLU A 114 -21.06 -12.14 -42.57
CA GLU A 114 -21.17 -11.15 -43.65
C GLU A 114 -20.09 -10.06 -43.53
N THR A 115 -19.67 -9.74 -42.31
CA THR A 115 -18.56 -8.77 -42.03
C THR A 115 -17.19 -9.43 -42.25
N GLN A 116 -17.04 -10.71 -41.91
CA GLN A 116 -15.80 -11.48 -42.13
C GLN A 116 -15.55 -11.78 -43.63
N GLN A 117 -16.59 -12.04 -44.43
CA GLN A 117 -16.45 -12.19 -45.87
C GLN A 117 -15.98 -10.93 -46.61
N LYS A 118 -16.22 -9.75 -46.02
CA LYS A 118 -15.67 -8.46 -46.50
C LYS A 118 -14.19 -8.22 -46.07
N LEU A 119 -13.61 -9.07 -45.23
CA LEU A 119 -12.27 -8.90 -44.63
C LEU A 119 -11.13 -9.70 -45.27
N VAL A 120 -11.40 -10.50 -46.30
CA VAL A 120 -10.41 -11.46 -46.87
C VAL A 120 -9.54 -10.88 -47.98
N ASP A 121 -9.47 -9.58 -48.18
CA ASP A 121 -8.56 -8.97 -49.15
C ASP A 121 -7.35 -8.32 -48.41
N PHE A 122 -6.18 -8.97 -48.47
CA PHE A 122 -4.96 -8.58 -47.79
C PHE A 122 -4.48 -7.12 -48.05
N THR A 123 -4.85 -6.56 -49.19
CA THR A 123 -4.62 -5.15 -49.55
C THR A 123 -5.51 -4.16 -48.80
N LYS A 124 -6.63 -4.63 -48.24
CA LYS A 124 -7.55 -3.83 -47.40
C LYS A 124 -7.11 -3.75 -45.95
N VAL A 125 -6.27 -4.66 -45.45
CA VAL A 125 -5.86 -4.69 -44.03
C VAL A 125 -5.03 -3.46 -43.66
N GLU A 126 -4.14 -2.97 -44.52
CA GLU A 126 -3.40 -1.73 -44.29
C GLU A 126 -4.27 -0.48 -44.41
N SER A 127 -5.20 -0.46 -45.38
CA SER A 127 -6.17 0.63 -45.48
C SER A 127 -7.18 0.64 -44.33
N LEU A 128 -7.56 -0.53 -43.83
CA LEU A 128 -8.44 -0.66 -42.63
C LEU A 128 -7.72 -0.26 -41.34
N ARG A 129 -6.43 -0.55 -41.22
CA ARG A 129 -5.61 -0.05 -40.08
C ARG A 129 -5.54 1.47 -40.09
N SER A 130 -5.26 2.08 -41.25
CA SER A 130 -5.21 3.54 -41.37
C SER A 130 -6.57 4.21 -41.11
N ILE A 131 -7.65 3.58 -41.50
CA ILE A 131 -9.03 4.05 -41.22
C ILE A 131 -9.35 3.90 -39.73
N ALA A 132 -9.03 2.76 -39.12
CA ALA A 132 -9.23 2.54 -37.68
C ALA A 132 -8.39 3.50 -36.82
N ASP A 133 -7.17 3.81 -37.25
CA ASP A 133 -6.31 4.78 -36.56
C ASP A 133 -6.84 6.23 -36.75
N GLN A 134 -7.43 6.56 -37.88
CA GLN A 134 -8.11 7.85 -38.12
C GLN A 134 -9.41 7.96 -37.31
N GLU A 135 -10.21 6.90 -37.24
CA GLU A 135 -11.41 6.86 -36.40
C GLU A 135 -11.06 7.00 -34.94
N LEU A 136 -10.08 6.27 -34.43
CA LEU A 136 -9.60 6.39 -33.06
C LEU A 136 -9.09 7.80 -32.76
N LYS A 137 -8.40 8.44 -33.72
CA LYS A 137 -7.90 9.81 -33.59
C LYS A 137 -9.04 10.83 -33.49
N SER A 138 -10.08 10.65 -34.31
CA SER A 138 -11.29 11.49 -34.28
C SER A 138 -12.07 11.32 -32.98
N GLU A 139 -12.23 10.06 -32.51
CA GLU A 139 -12.90 9.75 -31.25
C GLU A 139 -12.15 10.37 -30.04
N ILE A 140 -10.82 10.23 -29.99
CA ILE A 140 -10.00 10.83 -28.93
C ILE A 140 -10.04 12.36 -28.99
N GLN A 141 -10.05 12.95 -30.18
CA GLN A 141 -10.13 14.39 -30.35
C GLN A 141 -11.46 14.95 -29.83
N GLY A 142 -12.59 14.29 -30.17
CA GLY A 142 -13.91 14.60 -29.62
C GLY A 142 -13.93 14.46 -28.07
N LEU A 143 -13.42 13.36 -27.56
CA LEU A 143 -13.32 13.14 -26.10
C LEU A 143 -12.56 14.27 -25.39
N ILE A 144 -11.39 14.67 -25.92
CA ILE A 144 -10.59 15.75 -25.29
C ILE A 144 -11.36 17.07 -25.26
N GLU A 145 -12.14 17.40 -26.30
CA GLU A 145 -12.97 18.60 -26.32
C GLU A 145 -14.08 18.53 -25.25
N ASP A 146 -14.72 17.37 -25.10
CA ASP A 146 -15.79 17.13 -24.13
C ASP A 146 -15.28 17.20 -22.68
N ILE A 147 -14.15 16.58 -22.37
CA ILE A 147 -13.58 16.53 -21.03
C ILE A 147 -12.59 17.65 -20.72
N LYS A 148 -12.41 18.62 -21.61
CA LYS A 148 -11.41 19.69 -21.47
C LYS A 148 -11.46 20.42 -20.13
N LYS A 149 -12.65 20.55 -19.53
CA LYS A 149 -12.84 21.20 -18.23
C LYS A 149 -12.46 20.31 -17.05
N SER A 150 -12.49 18.99 -17.22
CA SER A 150 -12.16 18.00 -16.17
C SER A 150 -10.67 17.65 -16.15
N ILE A 151 -9.90 18.06 -17.16
CA ILE A 151 -8.46 17.78 -17.23
C ILE A 151 -7.72 18.60 -16.17
N GLU A 152 -7.13 17.91 -15.22
CA GLU A 152 -6.26 18.53 -14.22
C GLU A 152 -4.86 18.75 -14.81
N LYS A 153 -4.43 20.01 -14.90
CA LYS A 153 -3.07 20.35 -15.33
C LYS A 153 -2.17 20.49 -14.10
N LYS A 154 -1.23 19.56 -13.93
CA LYS A 154 -0.24 19.59 -12.85
C LYS A 154 1.16 19.51 -13.47
N ASN A 155 1.92 20.60 -13.38
CA ASN A 155 3.24 20.71 -14.03
C ASN A 155 3.20 20.39 -15.54
N GLN A 156 3.96 19.39 -15.97
CA GLN A 156 3.97 18.86 -17.34
C GLN A 156 3.01 17.68 -17.54
N SER A 157 2.13 17.40 -16.57
CA SER A 157 1.16 16.32 -16.66
C SER A 157 -0.25 16.83 -16.87
N LEU A 158 -0.98 16.14 -17.73
CA LEU A 158 -2.41 16.28 -17.94
C LEU A 158 -3.09 15.04 -17.34
N ILE A 159 -3.80 15.22 -16.24
CA ILE A 159 -4.41 14.13 -15.48
C ILE A 159 -5.88 14.04 -15.85
N ILE A 160 -6.31 12.87 -16.28
CA ILE A 160 -7.69 12.54 -16.64
C ILE A 160 -8.20 11.47 -15.67
N ASN A 161 -9.44 11.62 -15.23
CA ASN A 161 -10.13 10.57 -14.51
C ASN A 161 -10.66 9.53 -15.51
N PHE A 162 -10.45 8.23 -15.27
CA PHE A 162 -10.98 7.17 -16.12
C PHE A 162 -12.50 7.24 -16.27
N GLU A 163 -13.21 7.63 -15.21
CA GLU A 163 -14.67 7.78 -15.24
C GLU A 163 -15.11 8.80 -16.31
N ASP A 164 -14.35 9.91 -16.47
CA ASP A 164 -14.66 10.92 -17.47
C ASP A 164 -14.55 10.35 -18.89
N ILE A 165 -13.58 9.44 -19.12
CA ILE A 165 -13.43 8.77 -20.43
C ILE A 165 -14.59 7.78 -20.65
N ALA A 166 -14.88 6.96 -19.65
CA ALA A 166 -15.88 5.89 -19.77
C ALA A 166 -17.32 6.42 -19.83
N ASP A 167 -17.62 7.53 -19.13
CA ASP A 167 -18.94 8.17 -19.16
C ASP A 167 -19.22 8.86 -20.49
N ASN A 168 -18.21 9.47 -21.14
CA ASN A 168 -18.36 10.12 -22.43
C ASN A 168 -18.29 9.14 -23.60
N ASN A 169 -17.35 8.18 -23.55
CA ASN A 169 -17.21 7.16 -24.60
C ASN A 169 -16.74 5.82 -23.99
N PRO A 170 -17.68 4.91 -23.66
CA PRO A 170 -17.37 3.61 -23.07
C PRO A 170 -16.42 2.75 -23.92
N ALA A 171 -16.55 2.81 -25.24
CA ALA A 171 -15.70 2.05 -26.16
C ALA A 171 -14.23 2.48 -26.11
N LEU A 172 -13.99 3.79 -25.89
CA LEU A 172 -12.63 4.30 -25.67
C LEU A 172 -12.06 3.85 -24.32
N GLY A 173 -12.91 3.73 -23.30
CA GLY A 173 -12.51 3.16 -22.01
C GLY A 173 -12.00 1.72 -22.16
N ASP A 174 -12.70 0.87 -22.90
CA ASP A 174 -12.28 -0.51 -23.18
C ASP A 174 -10.99 -0.54 -24.03
N LYS A 175 -10.90 0.28 -25.09
CA LYS A 175 -9.69 0.41 -25.92
C LYS A 175 -8.46 0.83 -25.10
N LEU A 176 -8.65 1.74 -24.14
CA LEU A 176 -7.57 2.16 -23.23
C LEU A 176 -7.09 1.00 -22.34
N LEU A 177 -8.00 0.19 -21.82
CA LEU A 177 -7.63 -0.95 -20.96
C LEU A 177 -6.94 -2.07 -21.73
N ASP A 178 -7.40 -2.36 -22.96
CA ASP A 178 -6.92 -3.48 -23.75
C ASP A 178 -5.68 -3.15 -24.59
N SER A 179 -5.57 -1.92 -25.10
CA SER A 179 -4.51 -1.47 -26.01
C SER A 179 -3.98 -0.10 -25.63
N PRO A 180 -3.45 0.06 -24.40
CA PRO A 180 -3.04 1.37 -23.85
C PRO A 180 -1.93 2.03 -24.67
N GLU A 181 -0.97 1.27 -25.19
CA GLU A 181 0.14 1.83 -25.97
C GLU A 181 -0.36 2.60 -27.19
N LYS A 182 -1.26 1.98 -27.96
CA LYS A 182 -1.88 2.60 -29.12
C LYS A 182 -2.69 3.83 -28.76
N PHE A 183 -3.45 3.73 -27.67
CA PHE A 183 -4.24 4.85 -27.14
C PHE A 183 -3.34 6.04 -26.79
N PHE A 184 -2.26 5.82 -26.05
CA PHE A 184 -1.32 6.89 -25.68
C PHE A 184 -0.51 7.42 -26.87
N GLU A 185 -0.23 6.60 -27.88
CA GLU A 185 0.41 7.04 -29.12
C GLU A 185 -0.45 8.05 -29.86
N VAL A 186 -1.72 7.71 -30.09
CA VAL A 186 -2.70 8.59 -30.73
C VAL A 186 -2.94 9.85 -29.87
N LEU A 187 -3.02 9.71 -28.56
CA LEU A 187 -3.20 10.83 -27.64
C LEU A 187 -2.04 11.84 -27.71
N LYS A 188 -0.80 11.36 -27.90
CA LYS A 188 0.37 12.22 -28.12
C LYS A 188 0.32 12.97 -29.46
N GLU A 189 -0.22 12.35 -30.51
CA GLU A 189 -0.37 12.96 -31.83
C GLU A 189 -1.46 14.04 -31.87
N VAL A 190 -2.56 13.82 -31.13
CA VAL A 190 -3.66 14.78 -31.03
C VAL A 190 -3.20 16.07 -30.35
N GLY A 191 -2.26 15.96 -29.40
CA GLY A 191 -1.71 17.10 -28.67
C GLY A 191 -2.72 17.74 -27.70
N PHE A 192 -2.27 18.73 -26.94
CA PHE A 192 -3.14 19.57 -26.12
C PHE A 192 -3.45 20.86 -26.88
N LEU A 193 -4.73 21.12 -27.08
CA LEU A 193 -5.20 22.33 -27.80
C LEU A 193 -4.80 23.60 -27.03
N GLY A 194 -3.68 24.21 -27.38
CA GLY A 194 -3.31 25.51 -26.83
C GLY A 194 -1.84 25.90 -26.80
N ASP A 195 -0.90 24.96 -26.69
CA ASP A 195 0.54 25.25 -26.63
C ASP A 195 1.34 24.22 -27.42
N ASN A 196 1.77 24.58 -28.62
CA ASN A 196 2.54 23.73 -29.53
C ASN A 196 3.98 23.44 -29.07
N GLU A 197 4.48 24.06 -27.99
CA GLU A 197 5.88 23.99 -27.60
C GLU A 197 6.12 23.09 -26.35
N THR A 198 5.12 22.82 -25.53
CA THR A 198 5.29 22.04 -24.29
C THR A 198 4.89 20.58 -24.49
N LYS A 199 5.81 19.64 -24.22
CA LYS A 199 5.52 18.21 -24.17
C LYS A 199 4.79 17.91 -22.87
N TYR A 200 3.52 17.54 -22.96
CA TYR A 200 2.73 17.08 -21.84
C TYR A 200 2.72 15.55 -21.73
N TYR A 201 2.68 15.06 -20.48
CA TYR A 201 2.48 13.64 -20.18
C TYR A 201 1.02 13.41 -19.81
N TRP A 202 0.35 12.52 -20.55
CA TRP A 202 -1.02 12.12 -20.27
C TRP A 202 -1.03 11.08 -19.15
N ARG A 203 -1.77 11.37 -18.07
CA ARG A 203 -1.88 10.56 -16.87
C ARG A 203 -3.32 10.19 -16.63
N ILE A 204 -3.59 8.91 -16.33
CA ILE A 204 -4.96 8.44 -16.08
C ILE A 204 -5.04 7.90 -14.65
N LYS A 205 -5.98 8.44 -13.87
CA LYS A 205 -6.25 8.04 -12.50
C LYS A 205 -7.59 7.31 -12.38
N ASN A 206 -7.81 6.63 -11.23
CA ASN A 206 -9.07 6.00 -10.83
C ASN A 206 -9.60 4.97 -11.83
N LEU A 207 -8.77 3.98 -12.18
CA LEU A 207 -9.24 2.86 -12.98
C LEU A 207 -10.35 2.08 -12.27
N PRO A 208 -11.27 1.42 -13.03
CA PRO A 208 -12.35 0.64 -12.45
C PRO A 208 -11.81 -0.51 -11.58
N GLN A 209 -12.61 -0.95 -10.62
CA GLN A 209 -12.19 -1.90 -9.60
C GLN A 209 -11.71 -3.24 -10.17
N PHE A 210 -12.28 -3.69 -11.30
CA PHE A 210 -11.84 -4.92 -11.96
C PHE A 210 -10.44 -4.82 -12.60
N ALA A 211 -9.96 -3.61 -12.92
CA ALA A 211 -8.60 -3.35 -13.40
C ALA A 211 -7.58 -3.24 -12.23
N ASN A 212 -8.07 -3.15 -10.99
CA ASN A 212 -7.22 -3.14 -9.81
C ASN A 212 -6.84 -4.58 -9.43
N LYS A 213 -5.56 -4.91 -9.60
CA LYS A 213 -5.02 -6.26 -9.43
C LYS A 213 -3.97 -6.28 -8.32
N PRO A 214 -4.05 -7.22 -7.37
CA PRO A 214 -2.91 -7.48 -6.49
C PRO A 214 -1.71 -8.01 -7.29
N LEU A 215 -0.50 -7.73 -6.82
CA LEU A 215 0.74 -8.11 -7.53
C LEU A 215 0.85 -9.63 -7.72
N GLU A 216 0.34 -10.41 -6.77
CA GLU A 216 0.34 -11.88 -6.84
C GLU A 216 -0.50 -12.44 -8.01
N LEU A 217 -1.44 -11.67 -8.55
CA LEU A 217 -2.28 -12.07 -9.68
C LEU A 217 -1.79 -11.54 -11.03
N LEU A 218 -0.66 -10.84 -11.08
CA LEU A 218 -0.06 -10.41 -12.34
C LEU A 218 0.54 -11.62 -13.06
N ARG A 219 -0.01 -11.95 -14.23
CA ARG A 219 0.37 -13.10 -15.07
C ARG A 219 0.50 -12.67 -16.52
N SER A 220 0.93 -13.60 -17.38
CA SER A 220 1.11 -13.38 -18.81
C SER A 220 -0.13 -12.83 -19.52
N GLU A 221 -1.33 -13.15 -19.05
CA GLU A 221 -2.59 -12.64 -19.60
C GLU A 221 -2.77 -11.11 -19.45
N GLN A 222 -2.10 -10.49 -18.51
CA GLN A 222 -2.17 -9.04 -18.27
C GLN A 222 -1.07 -8.27 -18.98
N ILE A 223 -0.13 -8.94 -19.65
CA ILE A 223 0.94 -8.26 -20.39
C ILE A 223 0.33 -7.43 -21.52
N GLY A 224 0.82 -6.19 -21.67
CA GLY A 224 0.32 -5.22 -22.63
C GLY A 224 -0.95 -4.47 -22.20
N ARG A 225 -1.50 -4.72 -21.02
CA ARG A 225 -2.75 -4.14 -20.53
C ARG A 225 -2.53 -3.01 -19.54
N PHE A 226 -3.52 -2.14 -19.46
CA PHE A 226 -3.55 -1.04 -18.51
C PHE A 226 -4.17 -1.50 -17.19
N ILE A 227 -3.36 -1.53 -16.14
CA ILE A 227 -3.72 -2.07 -14.82
C ILE A 227 -3.53 -1.02 -13.73
N SER A 228 -4.22 -1.22 -12.62
CA SER A 228 -3.96 -0.53 -11.37
C SER A 228 -3.57 -1.54 -10.28
N CYS A 229 -2.69 -1.16 -9.39
CA CYS A 229 -2.34 -1.95 -8.21
C CYS A 229 -2.08 -1.04 -7.01
N LYS A 230 -2.46 -1.53 -5.83
CA LYS A 230 -2.09 -0.92 -4.55
C LYS A 230 -0.84 -1.63 -4.04
N ALA A 231 0.21 -0.87 -3.78
CA ALA A 231 1.50 -1.44 -3.40
C ALA A 231 2.24 -0.53 -2.42
N ARG A 232 3.23 -1.08 -1.73
CA ARG A 232 4.20 -0.32 -0.94
C ARG A 232 5.51 -0.27 -1.70
N ILE A 233 6.14 0.89 -1.71
CA ILE A 233 7.47 1.07 -2.29
C ILE A 233 8.51 0.49 -1.32
N VAL A 234 9.23 -0.54 -1.76
CA VAL A 234 10.30 -1.16 -0.98
C VAL A 234 11.61 -0.44 -1.19
N SER A 235 11.93 -0.15 -2.44
CA SER A 235 13.18 0.51 -2.81
C SER A 235 13.08 1.23 -4.14
N ARG A 236 13.99 2.15 -4.37
CA ARG A 236 14.12 2.95 -5.59
C ARG A 236 15.59 3.05 -5.99
N THR A 237 15.85 3.03 -7.31
CA THR A 237 17.18 3.38 -7.85
C THR A 237 17.32 4.90 -7.98
N GLU A 238 18.56 5.35 -8.15
CA GLU A 238 18.82 6.72 -8.56
C GLU A 238 18.16 7.04 -9.90
N VAL A 239 17.79 8.31 -10.08
CA VAL A 239 17.29 8.81 -11.35
C VAL A 239 18.46 8.88 -12.35
N ARG A 240 18.28 8.28 -13.52
CA ARG A 240 19.27 8.28 -14.58
C ARG A 240 18.67 8.70 -15.91
N PRO A 241 19.39 9.44 -16.74
CA PRO A 241 18.94 9.76 -18.09
C PRO A 241 19.01 8.52 -18.99
N LYS A 242 17.90 8.20 -19.67
CA LYS A 242 17.79 7.20 -20.75
C LYS A 242 17.66 7.93 -22.07
N ILE A 243 18.39 7.47 -23.08
CA ILE A 243 18.25 7.96 -24.45
C ILE A 243 16.96 7.36 -25.03
N VAL A 244 16.03 8.19 -25.44
CA VAL A 244 14.75 7.79 -26.04
C VAL A 244 14.83 7.83 -27.57
N CYS A 245 15.48 8.87 -28.12
CA CYS A 245 15.67 9.04 -29.54
C CYS A 245 17.07 9.58 -29.81
N SER A 246 17.73 9.02 -30.83
CA SER A 246 19.03 9.50 -31.30
C SER A 246 18.92 10.00 -32.74
N ARG A 247 19.44 11.19 -33.00
CA ARG A 247 19.53 11.75 -34.32
C ARG A 247 20.92 11.55 -34.89
N PHE A 248 20.95 10.94 -36.05
CA PHE A 248 22.20 10.61 -36.78
C PHE A 248 22.28 11.39 -38.07
N GLU A 249 23.46 11.94 -38.37
CA GLU A 249 23.75 12.57 -39.64
C GLU A 249 24.45 11.56 -40.56
N CYS A 250 24.03 11.53 -41.81
CA CYS A 250 24.70 10.80 -42.86
C CYS A 250 25.90 11.64 -43.38
N PRO A 251 27.14 11.20 -43.20
CA PRO A 251 28.30 11.99 -43.64
C PRO A 251 28.41 12.14 -45.17
N SER A 252 27.60 11.39 -45.95
CA SER A 252 27.65 11.45 -47.43
C SER A 252 26.65 12.46 -48.01
N CYS A 253 25.47 12.62 -47.41
CA CYS A 253 24.38 13.46 -47.95
C CYS A 253 23.82 14.46 -46.95
N GLY A 254 24.29 14.46 -45.68
CA GLY A 254 23.76 15.34 -44.63
C GLY A 254 22.37 15.03 -44.12
N THR A 255 21.73 13.96 -44.62
CA THR A 255 20.37 13.59 -44.15
C THR A 255 20.40 13.21 -42.67
N ILE A 256 19.43 13.76 -41.89
CA ILE A 256 19.26 13.43 -40.50
C ILE A 256 18.28 12.27 -40.39
N ILE A 257 18.72 11.20 -39.69
CA ILE A 257 17.93 10.00 -39.43
C ILE A 257 17.66 9.93 -37.92
N SER A 258 16.42 9.97 -37.54
CA SER A 258 15.99 9.81 -36.15
C SER A 258 15.64 8.36 -35.86
N ILE A 259 16.21 7.77 -34.82
CA ILE A 259 15.94 6.39 -34.39
C ILE A 259 15.51 6.40 -32.94
N VAL A 260 14.32 5.87 -32.70
CA VAL A 260 13.84 5.58 -31.34
C VAL A 260 14.71 4.48 -30.74
N GLN A 261 15.16 4.72 -29.50
CA GLN A 261 16.05 3.81 -28.77
C GLN A 261 15.22 3.01 -27.76
N ASP A 262 15.41 1.69 -27.81
CA ASP A 262 14.87 0.78 -26.80
C ASP A 262 15.91 0.57 -25.66
N ASP A 263 16.06 -0.66 -25.21
CA ASP A 263 17.06 -1.02 -24.20
C ASP A 263 18.47 -1.16 -24.75
N LYS A 264 18.61 -1.44 -26.04
CA LYS A 264 19.91 -1.50 -26.73
C LYS A 264 20.06 -0.32 -27.67
N PHE A 265 21.24 0.31 -27.65
CA PHE A 265 21.53 1.43 -28.54
C PHE A 265 21.56 0.98 -29.99
N LYS A 266 20.59 1.45 -30.78
CA LYS A 266 20.44 1.13 -32.21
C LYS A 266 21.03 2.24 -33.06
N LYS A 267 21.77 1.86 -34.09
CA LYS A 267 22.27 2.77 -35.12
C LYS A 267 21.56 2.51 -36.45
N PRO A 268 21.51 3.52 -37.34
CA PRO A 268 20.94 3.30 -38.69
C PRO A 268 21.71 2.27 -39.45
N ASN A 269 21.04 1.36 -40.13
CA ASN A 269 21.68 0.35 -41.00
C ASN A 269 22.06 0.93 -42.35
N ALA A 270 21.22 1.78 -42.93
CA ALA A 270 21.45 2.41 -44.24
C ALA A 270 20.76 3.80 -44.29
N CYS A 271 21.29 4.66 -45.16
CA CYS A 271 20.67 5.94 -45.52
C CYS A 271 19.98 5.81 -46.87
N SER A 272 19.03 6.70 -47.19
CA SER A 272 18.39 6.80 -48.49
C SER A 272 19.37 7.04 -49.65
N CYS A 273 20.52 7.61 -49.39
CA CYS A 273 21.60 7.77 -50.38
C CYS A 273 22.41 6.48 -50.64
N GLY A 274 22.06 5.35 -50.05
CA GLY A 274 22.77 4.06 -50.23
C GLY A 274 23.94 3.84 -49.26
N ARG A 275 24.36 4.82 -48.46
CA ARG A 275 25.44 4.66 -47.49
C ARG A 275 25.06 3.68 -46.39
N ARG A 276 25.94 2.74 -46.06
CA ARG A 276 25.80 1.80 -44.96
C ARG A 276 26.87 2.07 -43.89
N GLY A 277 26.40 2.41 -42.67
CA GLY A 277 27.25 2.62 -41.50
C GLY A 277 28.04 3.96 -41.49
N GLY A 278 28.77 4.19 -40.39
CA GLY A 278 29.57 5.41 -40.17
C GLY A 278 28.77 6.68 -39.91
N PHE A 279 27.53 6.56 -39.42
CA PHE A 279 26.64 7.68 -39.06
C PHE A 279 27.15 8.38 -37.81
N ARG A 280 27.10 9.72 -37.79
CA ARG A 280 27.45 10.56 -36.63
C ARG A 280 26.24 10.86 -35.80
N VAL A 281 26.34 10.70 -34.48
CA VAL A 281 25.31 11.16 -33.55
C VAL A 281 25.36 12.69 -33.44
N ILE A 282 24.29 13.38 -33.75
CA ILE A 282 24.17 14.85 -33.62
C ILE A 282 23.57 15.22 -32.29
N ALA A 283 22.48 14.54 -31.90
CA ALA A 283 21.73 14.84 -30.68
C ALA A 283 21.05 13.58 -30.14
N ASN A 284 20.90 13.54 -28.82
CA ASN A 284 20.14 12.53 -28.13
C ASN A 284 19.02 13.21 -27.35
N ASP A 285 17.80 12.74 -27.53
CA ASP A 285 16.67 13.13 -26.68
C ASP A 285 16.71 12.23 -25.43
N LEU A 286 16.81 12.86 -24.26
CA LEU A 286 16.95 12.17 -22.96
C LEU A 286 15.62 12.20 -22.20
N MET A 287 15.39 11.17 -21.44
CA MET A 287 14.25 11.07 -20.51
C MET A 287 14.75 10.45 -19.19
N ASP A 288 14.41 11.07 -18.10
CA ASP A 288 14.75 10.55 -16.79
C ASP A 288 13.98 9.26 -16.47
N ILE A 289 14.67 8.31 -15.87
CA ILE A 289 14.14 6.99 -15.53
C ILE A 289 14.60 6.58 -14.13
N SER A 290 13.68 6.00 -13.36
CA SER A 290 13.98 5.36 -12.07
C SER A 290 13.24 4.03 -11.96
N LYS A 291 13.94 2.98 -11.53
CA LYS A 291 13.33 1.69 -11.22
C LYS A 291 12.85 1.68 -9.78
N ILE A 292 11.67 1.16 -9.57
CA ILE A 292 10.99 1.07 -8.28
C ILE A 292 10.67 -0.39 -8.01
N PHE A 293 10.96 -0.85 -6.81
CA PHE A 293 10.57 -2.17 -6.34
C PHE A 293 9.40 -2.00 -5.40
N ILE A 294 8.34 -2.72 -5.68
CA ILE A 294 7.07 -2.64 -4.98
C ILE A 294 6.70 -3.99 -4.39
N GLU A 295 5.94 -3.98 -3.28
CA GLU A 295 5.36 -5.17 -2.66
C GLU A 295 3.87 -4.98 -2.37
N ASP A 296 3.10 -6.05 -2.38
CA ASP A 296 1.68 -6.02 -2.03
C ASP A 296 1.47 -5.47 -0.62
N LEU A 297 0.39 -4.69 -0.45
CA LEU A 297 -0.07 -4.29 0.87
C LEU A 297 -0.61 -5.52 1.60
N ARG A 298 -0.15 -5.76 2.83
CA ARG A 298 -0.68 -6.82 3.69
C ARG A 298 -2.13 -6.52 4.04
N GLY A 299 -3.05 -7.08 3.30
CA GLY A 299 -4.48 -6.82 3.46
C GLY A 299 -5.33 -8.03 3.28
N ASN A 300 -5.15 -9.20 3.67
CA ASN A 300 -6.16 -10.27 3.70
C ASN A 300 -5.64 -11.62 4.22
N GLY A 301 -4.60 -11.64 5.09
CA GLY A 301 -4.33 -12.81 5.93
C GLY A 301 -3.92 -14.12 5.23
N LYS A 302 -3.71 -14.13 3.90
CA LYS A 302 -3.46 -15.36 3.14
C LYS A 302 -2.02 -15.56 2.68
N SER A 303 -1.21 -14.51 2.59
CA SER A 303 0.19 -14.66 2.19
C SER A 303 1.13 -14.25 3.31
N ILE A 304 1.98 -15.19 3.75
CA ILE A 304 3.03 -14.94 4.74
C ILE A 304 4.13 -14.06 4.13
N ASN A 305 4.35 -14.19 2.82
CA ASN A 305 5.33 -13.39 2.07
C ASN A 305 4.60 -12.52 1.04
N PRO A 306 4.71 -11.18 1.10
CA PRO A 306 4.12 -10.31 0.09
C PRO A 306 4.79 -10.53 -1.26
N SER A 307 3.98 -10.58 -2.32
CA SER A 307 4.50 -10.62 -3.69
C SER A 307 5.21 -9.32 -4.03
N ARG A 308 6.30 -9.41 -4.79
CA ARG A 308 7.11 -8.25 -5.21
C ARG A 308 7.08 -8.12 -6.73
N ALA A 309 7.09 -6.88 -7.20
CA ALA A 309 7.17 -6.57 -8.63
C ALA A 309 8.13 -5.39 -8.86
N LYS A 310 8.56 -5.26 -10.13
CA LYS A 310 9.36 -4.13 -10.60
C LYS A 310 8.42 -3.13 -11.26
N ALA A 311 8.66 -1.84 -11.04
CA ALA A 311 7.97 -0.76 -11.73
C ALA A 311 8.98 0.28 -12.22
N ILE A 312 8.65 0.99 -13.28
CA ILE A 312 9.54 1.98 -13.89
C ILE A 312 8.80 3.31 -13.95
N ALA A 313 9.35 4.31 -13.29
CA ALA A 313 8.93 5.69 -13.40
C ALA A 313 9.74 6.41 -14.49
N THR A 314 9.08 7.22 -15.31
CA THR A 314 9.69 7.91 -16.44
C THR A 314 9.30 9.38 -16.48
N GLY A 315 10.22 10.21 -16.98
CA GLY A 315 10.02 11.63 -17.23
C GLY A 315 9.69 12.40 -15.95
N GLU A 316 8.58 13.14 -15.97
CA GLU A 316 8.15 14.01 -14.86
C GLU A 316 7.92 13.26 -13.53
N LEU A 317 7.58 11.96 -13.56
CA LEU A 317 7.46 11.18 -12.33
C LEU A 317 8.77 11.09 -11.55
N CYS A 318 9.91 11.31 -12.22
CA CYS A 318 11.24 11.35 -11.61
C CYS A 318 11.66 12.75 -11.13
N SER A 319 10.81 13.78 -11.29
CA SER A 319 11.10 15.16 -10.87
C SER A 319 11.19 15.28 -9.34
N GLU A 320 11.88 16.32 -8.86
CA GLU A 320 12.01 16.60 -7.42
C GLU A 320 10.65 16.71 -6.71
N GLN A 321 9.63 17.24 -7.39
CA GLN A 321 8.29 17.42 -6.83
C GLN A 321 7.52 16.10 -6.63
N ASN A 322 7.85 15.06 -7.38
CA ASN A 322 7.24 13.73 -7.27
C ASN A 322 8.11 12.74 -6.49
N ILE A 323 9.31 13.14 -6.09
CA ILE A 323 10.28 12.28 -5.41
C ILE A 323 9.77 11.80 -4.07
N ASP A 324 8.98 12.61 -3.37
CA ASP A 324 8.37 12.29 -2.08
C ASP A 324 7.37 11.14 -2.20
N VAL A 325 6.60 11.08 -3.29
CA VAL A 325 5.67 9.97 -3.56
C VAL A 325 6.43 8.67 -3.77
N LEU A 326 7.60 8.74 -4.42
CA LEU A 326 8.47 7.60 -4.75
C LEU A 326 9.40 7.19 -3.59
N THR A 327 9.22 7.76 -2.40
CA THR A 327 10.07 7.43 -1.25
C THR A 327 9.78 6.01 -0.73
N PRO A 328 10.84 5.19 -0.47
CA PRO A 328 10.68 3.87 0.12
C PRO A 328 9.89 3.93 1.43
N GLY A 329 8.93 3.01 1.58
CA GLY A 329 7.99 2.97 2.71
C GLY A 329 6.60 3.51 2.39
N ASN A 330 6.44 4.36 1.38
CA ASN A 330 5.15 4.91 1.00
C ASN A 330 4.22 3.83 0.41
N GLU A 331 2.94 3.95 0.77
CA GLU A 331 1.85 3.18 0.16
C GLU A 331 1.26 3.98 -0.98
N VAL A 332 1.17 3.35 -2.13
CA VAL A 332 0.82 4.03 -3.38
C VAL A 332 -0.16 3.20 -4.19
N GLN A 333 -1.04 3.89 -4.90
CA GLN A 333 -1.77 3.32 -6.00
C GLN A 333 -1.05 3.65 -7.30
N ILE A 334 -0.65 2.62 -8.01
CA ILE A 334 0.07 2.70 -9.27
C ILE A 334 -0.89 2.33 -10.39
N THR A 335 -0.96 3.15 -11.41
CA THR A 335 -1.64 2.86 -12.66
C THR A 335 -0.60 2.80 -13.75
N GLY A 336 -0.61 1.76 -14.58
CA GLY A 336 0.42 1.60 -15.60
C GLY A 336 0.18 0.42 -16.53
N ILE A 337 1.12 0.20 -17.44
CA ILE A 337 1.11 -0.89 -18.41
C ILE A 337 2.01 -2.00 -17.92
N LEU A 338 1.50 -3.23 -17.83
CA LEU A 338 2.35 -4.39 -17.54
C LEU A 338 3.11 -4.77 -18.80
N LYS A 339 4.43 -4.71 -18.74
CA LYS A 339 5.35 -5.03 -19.84
C LYS A 339 6.28 -6.18 -19.49
N GLU A 340 6.83 -6.77 -20.52
CA GLU A 340 7.85 -7.80 -20.43
C GLU A 340 9.19 -7.31 -21.01
N ARG A 341 10.26 -7.91 -20.53
CA ARG A 341 11.61 -7.61 -20.97
C ARG A 341 12.43 -8.90 -21.11
N GLU A 342 13.23 -8.97 -22.15
CA GLU A 342 14.21 -10.04 -22.33
C GLU A 342 15.31 -9.96 -21.26
N VAL A 343 15.66 -11.11 -20.68
CA VAL A 343 16.77 -11.24 -19.73
C VAL A 343 17.99 -11.81 -20.46
N SER A 344 19.10 -11.10 -20.43
CA SER A 344 20.37 -11.57 -21.00
C SER A 344 21.08 -12.51 -20.02
N ILE A 345 21.44 -13.72 -20.49
CA ILE A 345 22.16 -14.73 -19.68
C ILE A 345 23.69 -14.57 -19.79
N GLY A 346 24.17 -13.65 -20.62
CA GLY A 346 25.59 -13.44 -20.90
C GLY A 346 26.00 -13.99 -22.28
N LYS A 347 27.17 -13.55 -22.80
CA LYS A 347 27.69 -13.93 -24.13
C LYS A 347 26.74 -13.72 -25.32
N GLY A 348 25.71 -12.87 -25.17
CA GLY A 348 24.76 -12.60 -26.27
C GLY A 348 23.58 -13.56 -26.35
N GLU A 349 23.39 -14.46 -25.38
CA GLU A 349 22.24 -15.34 -25.28
C GLU A 349 21.15 -14.68 -24.45
N THR A 350 19.89 -14.82 -24.90
CA THR A 350 18.69 -14.33 -24.18
C THR A 350 17.95 -15.51 -23.55
N SER A 351 17.42 -15.26 -22.33
CA SER A 351 16.57 -16.23 -21.63
C SER A 351 15.23 -16.40 -22.33
N THR A 352 14.67 -17.59 -22.29
CA THR A 352 13.27 -17.83 -22.66
C THR A 352 12.30 -17.39 -21.54
N ILE A 353 12.81 -17.11 -20.33
CA ILE A 353 12.04 -16.55 -19.21
C ILE A 353 12.16 -15.04 -19.30
N LEU A 354 11.02 -14.37 -19.42
CA LEU A 354 10.92 -12.92 -19.50
C LEU A 354 10.74 -12.33 -18.11
N ASP A 355 11.34 -11.18 -17.88
CA ASP A 355 11.12 -10.38 -16.67
C ASP A 355 9.94 -9.44 -16.88
N GLN A 356 9.06 -9.33 -15.87
CA GLN A 356 7.87 -8.48 -15.94
C GLN A 356 8.09 -7.20 -15.14
N TYR A 357 7.60 -6.08 -15.66
CA TYR A 357 7.60 -4.80 -14.96
C TYR A 357 6.39 -3.96 -15.33
N ILE A 358 6.02 -3.05 -14.44
CA ILE A 358 4.94 -2.08 -14.67
C ILE A 358 5.57 -0.77 -15.14
N GLU A 359 5.27 -0.33 -16.36
CA GLU A 359 5.58 1.04 -16.77
C GLU A 359 4.54 1.98 -16.18
N ILE A 360 4.96 2.82 -15.23
CA ILE A 360 4.06 3.68 -14.47
C ILE A 360 3.54 4.80 -15.37
N ASN A 361 2.22 4.87 -15.52
CA ASN A 361 1.55 6.01 -16.12
C ASN A 361 1.21 7.06 -15.05
N HIS A 362 0.55 6.65 -13.95
CA HIS A 362 0.19 7.54 -12.86
C HIS A 362 0.48 6.86 -11.51
N ILE A 363 0.86 7.67 -10.52
CA ILE A 363 1.11 7.23 -9.16
C ILE A 363 0.55 8.26 -8.19
N GLN A 364 -0.13 7.77 -7.17
CA GLN A 364 -0.64 8.60 -6.07
C GLN A 364 -0.42 7.90 -4.75
N THR A 365 -0.16 8.66 -3.70
CA THR A 365 -0.12 8.13 -2.33
C THR A 365 -1.52 7.68 -1.91
N ILE A 366 -1.60 6.53 -1.25
CA ILE A 366 -2.84 6.11 -0.60
C ILE A 366 -2.89 6.86 0.73
N GLU A 367 -3.80 7.83 0.81
CA GLU A 367 -4.02 8.55 2.06
C GLU A 367 -4.88 7.69 3.00
N PRO A 368 -4.57 7.68 4.30
CA PRO A 368 -5.36 6.92 5.28
C PRO A 368 -6.84 7.35 5.36
N GLU A 369 -7.15 8.57 4.93
CA GLU A 369 -8.52 9.10 4.90
C GLU A 369 -9.47 8.31 3.98
N ALA A 370 -8.94 7.63 2.97
CA ALA A 370 -9.74 6.81 2.07
C ALA A 370 -10.41 5.60 2.77
N ASP A 371 -9.86 5.16 3.91
CA ASP A 371 -10.38 3.99 4.61
C ASP A 371 -11.54 4.29 5.58
N LEU A 372 -11.78 5.55 5.96
CA LEU A 372 -12.96 5.94 6.75
C LEU A 372 -14.27 5.63 6.00
N SER A 373 -14.24 5.64 4.67
CA SER A 373 -15.40 5.28 3.85
C SER A 373 -15.79 3.78 3.95
N GLN A 374 -14.92 2.94 4.50
CA GLN A 374 -15.17 1.51 4.72
C GLN A 374 -15.86 1.23 6.06
N ILE A 375 -15.98 2.24 6.94
CA ILE A 375 -16.72 2.14 8.20
C ILE A 375 -18.18 2.43 7.91
N THR A 376 -19.03 1.45 8.11
CA THR A 376 -20.49 1.63 7.96
C THR A 376 -21.05 2.53 9.07
N GLU A 377 -22.20 3.15 8.84
CA GLU A 377 -22.86 3.99 9.87
C GLU A 377 -23.13 3.22 11.17
N GLN A 378 -23.50 1.95 11.08
CA GLN A 378 -23.72 1.09 12.26
C GLN A 378 -22.41 0.85 13.03
N GLU A 379 -21.31 0.56 12.35
CA GLU A 379 -20.01 0.39 12.98
C GLU A 379 -19.51 1.70 13.61
N LEU A 380 -19.83 2.83 13.00
CA LEU A 380 -19.49 4.15 13.56
C LEU A 380 -20.25 4.41 14.87
N GLU A 381 -21.53 4.01 14.95
CA GLU A 381 -22.31 4.08 16.18
C GLU A 381 -21.74 3.18 17.26
N GLU A 382 -21.38 1.92 16.93
CA GLU A 382 -20.74 1.00 17.87
C GLU A 382 -19.38 1.53 18.38
N ILE A 383 -18.60 2.18 17.51
CA ILE A 383 -17.33 2.82 17.90
C ILE A 383 -17.57 3.97 18.89
N LYS A 384 -18.56 4.83 18.63
CA LYS A 384 -18.92 5.93 19.53
C LYS A 384 -19.47 5.42 20.86
N GLU A 385 -20.25 4.34 20.85
CA GLU A 385 -20.73 3.68 22.07
C GLU A 385 -19.55 3.14 22.89
N LEU A 386 -18.56 2.50 22.23
CA LEU A 386 -17.35 2.05 22.89
C LEU A 386 -16.55 3.21 23.50
N GLN A 387 -16.40 4.35 22.78
CA GLN A 387 -15.76 5.54 23.34
C GLN A 387 -16.47 6.06 24.59
N SER A 388 -17.80 6.08 24.58
CA SER A 388 -18.61 6.47 25.74
C SER A 388 -18.44 5.50 26.92
N LYS A 389 -18.35 4.18 26.67
CA LYS A 389 -18.06 3.18 27.70
C LYS A 389 -16.65 3.35 28.26
N ILE A 390 -15.65 3.65 27.42
CA ILE A 390 -14.30 3.95 27.88
C ILE A 390 -14.27 5.20 28.76
N ASP A 391 -15.08 6.19 28.43
CA ASP A 391 -15.19 7.42 29.22
C ASP A 391 -15.74 7.13 30.63
N THR A 392 -16.79 6.33 30.75
CA THR A 392 -17.48 6.04 32.00
C THR A 392 -16.87 4.92 32.85
N GLU A 393 -16.44 3.82 32.19
CA GLU A 393 -15.99 2.58 32.86
C GLU A 393 -14.46 2.41 32.79
N GLY A 394 -13.77 3.26 32.02
CA GLY A 394 -12.33 3.22 31.83
C GLY A 394 -11.85 2.26 30.74
N LEU A 395 -10.53 2.19 30.56
CA LEU A 395 -9.88 1.41 29.50
C LEU A 395 -10.06 -0.11 29.66
N ASN A 396 -10.51 -0.60 30.82
CA ASN A 396 -10.72 -2.03 31.07
C ASN A 396 -11.72 -2.65 30.07
N VAL A 397 -12.66 -1.87 29.57
CA VAL A 397 -13.63 -2.30 28.56
C VAL A 397 -12.94 -2.82 27.29
N VAL A 398 -11.91 -2.11 26.82
CA VAL A 398 -11.14 -2.50 25.63
C VAL A 398 -10.09 -3.56 25.96
N THR A 399 -9.36 -3.40 27.10
CA THR A 399 -8.28 -4.31 27.47
C THR A 399 -8.74 -5.74 27.68
N SER A 400 -10.01 -5.97 28.03
CA SER A 400 -10.62 -7.30 28.14
C SER A 400 -10.58 -8.06 26.80
N SER A 401 -10.73 -7.36 25.68
CA SER A 401 -10.72 -7.95 24.33
C SER A 401 -9.31 -8.06 23.71
N ILE A 402 -8.31 -7.39 24.26
CA ILE A 402 -6.91 -7.51 23.82
C ILE A 402 -6.31 -8.78 24.40
N ALA A 403 -5.84 -9.69 23.56
CA ALA A 403 -5.26 -10.97 23.93
C ALA A 403 -6.10 -11.69 25.03
N PRO A 404 -7.37 -12.02 24.81
CA PRO A 404 -8.28 -12.56 25.82
C PRO A 404 -7.85 -13.95 26.34
N HIS A 405 -6.98 -14.62 25.59
CA HIS A 405 -6.41 -15.92 25.94
C HIS A 405 -5.24 -15.83 26.94
N ILE A 406 -4.76 -14.62 27.25
CA ILE A 406 -3.67 -14.40 28.21
C ILE A 406 -4.27 -13.96 29.55
N PHE A 407 -3.85 -14.59 30.65
CA PHE A 407 -4.20 -14.12 31.98
C PHE A 407 -3.49 -12.78 32.25
N LYS A 408 -4.26 -11.78 32.65
CA LYS A 408 -3.77 -10.42 32.94
C LYS A 408 -3.91 -10.16 34.44
N ASP A 409 -2.78 -10.15 35.13
CA ASP A 409 -2.66 -9.56 36.47
C ASP A 409 -2.78 -8.02 36.40
N LYS A 410 -2.72 -7.36 37.51
CA LYS A 410 -2.80 -5.90 37.60
C LYS A 410 -1.74 -5.25 36.68
N GLN A 411 -0.50 -5.70 36.75
CA GLN A 411 0.60 -5.14 35.96
C GLN A 411 0.40 -5.33 34.44
N LYS A 412 0.06 -6.56 34.01
CA LYS A 412 -0.21 -6.83 32.59
C LYS A 412 -1.39 -6.01 32.06
N ASN A 413 -2.41 -5.75 32.92
CA ASN A 413 -3.52 -4.93 32.53
C ASN A 413 -3.08 -3.47 32.27
N GLU A 414 -2.23 -2.89 33.14
CA GLU A 414 -1.68 -1.54 32.90
C GLU A 414 -0.82 -1.48 31.65
N VAL A 415 -0.01 -2.51 31.38
CA VAL A 415 0.72 -2.63 30.12
C VAL A 415 -0.21 -2.63 28.92
N VAL A 416 -1.29 -3.40 28.95
CA VAL A 416 -2.26 -3.43 27.85
C VAL A 416 -2.93 -2.08 27.68
N LYS A 417 -3.27 -1.36 28.78
CA LYS A 417 -3.77 0.02 28.69
C LYS A 417 -2.75 0.95 27.99
N ALA A 418 -1.49 0.88 28.37
CA ALA A 418 -0.42 1.66 27.71
C ALA A 418 -0.31 1.35 26.23
N LEU A 419 -0.37 0.07 25.84
CA LEU A 419 -0.35 -0.35 24.44
C LEU A 419 -1.59 0.11 23.67
N CYS A 420 -2.79 0.12 24.30
CA CYS A 420 -4.01 0.67 23.71
C CYS A 420 -3.88 2.18 23.47
N LEU A 421 -3.32 2.91 24.42
CA LEU A 421 -3.05 4.35 24.26
C LEU A 421 -2.02 4.59 23.16
N GLN A 422 -0.94 3.80 23.11
CA GLN A 422 0.03 3.87 22.01
C GLN A 422 -0.62 3.60 20.66
N ALA A 423 -1.51 2.60 20.55
CA ALA A 423 -2.28 2.30 19.34
C ALA A 423 -3.23 3.42 18.91
N SER A 424 -3.60 4.30 19.85
CA SER A 424 -4.48 5.46 19.62
C SER A 424 -3.74 6.74 19.24
N THR A 425 -2.40 6.75 19.29
CA THR A 425 -1.61 7.91 18.87
C THR A 425 -1.55 8.03 17.35
N PRO A 426 -1.65 9.25 16.77
CA PRO A 426 -1.52 9.46 15.35
C PRO A 426 -0.10 9.17 14.88
N GLU A 427 0.09 8.99 13.57
CA GLU A 427 1.41 8.87 12.97
C GLU A 427 2.27 10.12 13.25
N ASN A 428 3.60 9.94 13.32
CA ASN A 428 4.49 11.07 13.44
C ASN A 428 4.39 11.96 12.21
N ASN A 429 3.99 13.21 12.37
CA ASN A 429 4.04 14.18 11.28
C ASN A 429 5.50 14.61 11.06
N ILE A 430 6.01 14.30 9.86
CA ILE A 430 7.40 14.57 9.49
C ILE A 430 7.60 16.07 9.21
N ASN A 431 6.56 16.74 8.75
CA ASN A 431 6.59 18.15 8.32
C ASN A 431 6.25 19.15 9.46
N ALA A 432 5.70 18.66 10.57
CA ALA A 432 5.42 19.49 11.73
C ALA A 432 6.65 19.58 12.67
N ASP A 433 6.68 20.59 13.51
CA ASP A 433 7.75 20.84 14.51
C ASP A 433 8.34 19.55 15.08
N ASN A 434 9.62 19.57 15.41
CA ASN A 434 10.44 18.40 15.84
C ASN A 434 9.89 17.58 17.03
N VAL A 435 8.62 17.73 17.39
CA VAL A 435 7.97 17.00 18.48
C VAL A 435 7.41 15.67 17.96
N ARG A 436 7.88 14.57 18.55
CA ARG A 436 7.35 13.23 18.30
C ARG A 436 5.95 13.12 18.92
N THR A 437 4.99 12.64 18.17
CA THR A 437 3.60 12.37 18.63
C THR A 437 3.41 10.94 19.13
N GLN A 438 4.14 9.98 18.54
CA GLN A 438 4.08 8.58 18.88
C GLN A 438 4.75 8.24 20.21
N LEU A 439 4.17 7.26 20.93
CA LEU A 439 4.73 6.65 22.13
C LEU A 439 5.68 5.50 21.77
N ASN A 440 6.70 5.28 22.59
CA ASN A 440 7.59 4.12 22.50
C ASN A 440 7.52 3.33 23.81
N THR A 441 7.23 2.04 23.73
CA THR A 441 7.06 1.13 24.87
C THR A 441 8.09 0.02 24.84
N LEU A 442 8.75 -0.26 25.97
CA LEU A 442 9.68 -1.36 26.13
C LEU A 442 9.18 -2.34 27.19
N LEU A 443 9.07 -3.61 26.82
CA LEU A 443 8.70 -4.73 27.70
C LEU A 443 9.93 -5.58 27.97
N ILE A 444 10.46 -5.52 29.18
CA ILE A 444 11.65 -6.30 29.60
C ILE A 444 11.27 -7.37 30.62
N GLY A 445 11.99 -8.46 30.66
CA GLY A 445 11.81 -9.47 31.71
C GLY A 445 11.97 -10.91 31.22
N ASP A 446 11.63 -11.83 32.09
CA ASP A 446 11.86 -13.26 31.90
C ASP A 446 11.19 -13.83 30.63
N PRO A 447 11.76 -14.85 29.99
CA PRO A 447 11.11 -15.50 28.85
C PRO A 447 9.83 -16.26 29.29
N GLY A 448 8.90 -16.43 28.37
CA GLY A 448 7.68 -17.23 28.60
C GLY A 448 6.52 -16.51 29.27
N ILE A 449 6.65 -15.26 29.73
CA ILE A 449 5.59 -14.49 30.41
C ILE A 449 4.67 -13.68 29.48
N ALA A 450 4.60 -14.07 28.20
CA ALA A 450 3.70 -13.57 27.16
C ALA A 450 3.93 -12.12 26.69
N LYS A 451 5.14 -11.52 26.88
CA LYS A 451 5.46 -10.15 26.40
C LYS A 451 5.22 -9.99 24.89
N SER A 452 5.86 -10.85 24.09
CA SER A 452 5.77 -10.80 22.63
C SER A 452 4.33 -11.05 22.15
N GLN A 453 3.59 -11.97 22.78
CA GLN A 453 2.20 -12.24 22.42
C GLN A 453 1.26 -11.06 22.66
N LEU A 454 1.45 -10.31 23.76
CA LEU A 454 0.68 -9.09 24.03
C LEU A 454 0.96 -8.02 22.96
N ALA A 455 2.24 -7.83 22.64
CA ALA A 455 2.65 -6.85 21.63
C ALA A 455 2.15 -7.23 20.21
N GLU A 456 2.26 -8.50 19.83
CA GLU A 456 1.77 -9.01 18.55
C GLU A 456 0.25 -8.80 18.39
N PHE A 457 -0.51 -9.10 19.43
CA PHE A 457 -1.96 -8.91 19.37
C PHE A 457 -2.36 -7.44 19.10
N ILE A 458 -1.63 -6.49 19.71
CA ILE A 458 -1.85 -5.05 19.44
C ILE A 458 -1.48 -4.73 17.99
N LEU A 459 -0.41 -5.28 17.45
CA LEU A 459 -0.06 -5.09 16.04
C LEU A 459 -1.18 -5.59 15.11
N ASP A 460 -1.78 -6.74 15.44
CA ASP A 460 -2.89 -7.30 14.67
C ASP A 460 -4.13 -6.39 14.69
N CYS A 461 -4.30 -5.61 15.76
CA CYS A 461 -5.39 -4.63 15.88
C CYS A 461 -5.09 -3.28 15.20
N VAL A 462 -3.84 -3.03 14.74
CA VAL A 462 -3.44 -1.72 14.20
C VAL A 462 -2.92 -1.88 12.77
N PRO A 463 -3.72 -1.57 11.74
CA PRO A 463 -3.28 -1.62 10.34
C PRO A 463 -2.04 -0.75 10.09
N GLY A 464 -1.19 -1.17 9.15
CA GLY A 464 0.06 -0.47 8.83
C GLY A 464 1.21 -0.75 9.81
N SER A 465 1.02 -1.66 10.77
CA SER A 465 2.06 -2.09 11.72
C SER A 465 2.96 -3.17 11.13
N GLN A 466 4.21 -3.25 11.60
CA GLN A 466 5.21 -4.22 11.18
C GLN A 466 5.91 -4.88 12.37
N LYS A 467 6.40 -6.11 12.16
CA LYS A 467 7.21 -6.84 13.15
C LYS A 467 8.62 -7.09 12.62
N ALA A 468 9.62 -6.83 13.46
CA ALA A 468 11.00 -7.23 13.27
C ALA A 468 11.47 -8.09 14.44
N VAL A 469 12.49 -8.93 14.21
CA VAL A 469 13.14 -9.75 15.25
C VAL A 469 14.61 -9.38 15.30
N GLY A 470 15.13 -9.02 16.48
CA GLY A 470 16.50 -8.54 16.65
C GLY A 470 17.60 -9.53 16.28
N GLY A 471 17.38 -10.82 16.51
CA GLY A 471 18.38 -11.86 16.29
C GLY A 471 18.36 -12.58 14.94
N GLY A 472 17.31 -12.40 14.14
CA GLY A 472 17.10 -13.14 12.88
C GLY A 472 17.23 -12.31 11.61
N SER A 473 17.27 -11.01 11.71
CA SER A 473 17.40 -10.09 10.59
C SER A 473 18.85 -9.66 10.43
N SER A 474 19.41 -9.83 9.20
CA SER A 474 20.66 -9.15 8.83
C SER A 474 20.50 -7.64 9.07
N ALA A 475 21.61 -6.89 9.15
CA ALA A 475 21.65 -5.42 9.29
C ALA A 475 20.68 -4.66 8.36
N VAL A 476 20.23 -5.31 7.30
CA VAL A 476 19.22 -4.89 6.32
C VAL A 476 17.79 -4.93 6.87
N GLY A 477 17.51 -5.75 7.87
CA GLY A 477 16.13 -6.13 8.20
C GLY A 477 15.34 -5.07 8.96
N ILE A 478 15.98 -4.29 9.83
CA ILE A 478 15.25 -3.38 10.75
C ILE A 478 15.26 -1.94 10.27
N THR A 479 16.41 -1.40 9.90
CA THR A 479 16.51 0.03 9.56
C THR A 479 16.51 0.29 8.07
N ALA A 480 17.63 0.19 7.40
CA ALA A 480 17.72 0.29 5.95
C ALA A 480 19.09 -0.15 5.46
N SER A 481 19.18 -0.57 4.22
CA SER A 481 20.42 -1.00 3.60
C SER A 481 20.61 -0.52 2.19
N VAL A 482 21.86 -0.59 1.74
CA VAL A 482 22.26 -0.38 0.35
C VAL A 482 22.60 -1.73 -0.24
N VAL A 483 21.85 -2.16 -1.24
CA VAL A 483 22.01 -3.41 -1.96
C VAL A 483 22.58 -3.11 -3.35
N LYS A 484 23.60 -3.85 -3.75
CA LYS A 484 24.15 -3.77 -5.12
C LYS A 484 23.21 -4.47 -6.08
N GLU A 485 22.83 -3.83 -7.15
CA GLU A 485 22.01 -4.42 -8.20
C GLU A 485 22.88 -5.19 -9.19
N PRO A 486 22.62 -6.48 -9.43
CA PRO A 486 23.45 -7.28 -10.33
C PRO A 486 23.18 -7.02 -11.81
N GLU A 487 22.12 -6.28 -12.18
CA GLU A 487 21.68 -6.09 -13.56
C GLU A 487 22.33 -4.89 -14.28
N GLU A 488 22.20 -4.89 -15.61
CA GLU A 488 22.78 -4.03 -16.67
C GLU A 488 22.96 -2.52 -16.39
N PHE A 489 22.25 -1.95 -15.42
CA PHE A 489 22.39 -0.55 -15.03
C PHE A 489 23.44 -0.30 -13.93
N GLY A 490 24.04 -1.38 -13.41
CA GLY A 490 25.15 -1.33 -12.43
C GLY A 490 24.98 -0.20 -11.43
N GLY A 491 24.38 -0.41 -10.29
CA GLY A 491 24.15 0.64 -9.31
C GLY A 491 23.84 0.07 -7.94
N TYR A 492 23.59 0.96 -7.03
CA TYR A 492 23.15 0.62 -5.69
C TYR A 492 21.70 1.12 -5.51
N ARG A 493 20.89 0.36 -4.78
CA ARG A 493 19.55 0.78 -4.36
C ARG A 493 19.46 0.82 -2.85
N VAL A 494 18.62 1.68 -2.35
CA VAL A 494 18.28 1.72 -0.93
C VAL A 494 17.05 0.87 -0.71
N GLU A 495 17.15 -0.13 0.15
CA GLU A 495 16.03 -0.94 0.60
C GLU A 495 15.64 -0.54 2.02
N ALA A 496 14.40 -0.09 2.21
CA ALA A 496 13.85 0.27 3.51
C ALA A 496 13.67 -1.00 4.36
N GLY A 497 14.13 -0.97 5.59
CA GLY A 497 13.92 -2.02 6.57
C GLY A 497 12.51 -2.00 7.17
N THR A 498 12.27 -2.87 8.16
CA THR A 498 10.94 -3.01 8.79
C THR A 498 10.50 -1.73 9.50
N LEU A 499 11.41 -1.00 10.16
CA LEU A 499 11.08 0.22 10.90
C LEU A 499 10.59 1.37 9.97
N PRO A 500 11.27 1.75 8.90
CA PRO A 500 10.73 2.74 7.95
C PRO A 500 9.49 2.29 7.19
N ARG A 501 9.28 0.95 7.03
CA ARG A 501 8.07 0.42 6.40
C ARG A 501 6.86 0.41 7.30
N ALA A 502 7.07 0.47 8.61
CA ALA A 502 5.99 0.58 9.58
C ALA A 502 5.40 2.00 9.54
N LYS A 503 4.08 2.12 9.37
CA LYS A 503 3.37 3.40 9.38
C LYS A 503 3.01 3.84 10.80
N VAL A 504 2.40 2.93 11.56
CA VAL A 504 1.80 3.25 12.86
C VAL A 504 2.59 2.67 14.02
N LEU A 505 2.83 1.36 14.01
CA LEU A 505 3.58 0.67 15.06
C LEU A 505 4.63 -0.25 14.46
N CYS A 506 5.80 -0.30 15.08
CA CYS A 506 6.86 -1.25 14.79
C CYS A 506 7.17 -2.06 16.04
N LEU A 507 6.90 -3.36 16.02
CA LEU A 507 7.34 -4.28 17.06
C LEU A 507 8.76 -4.74 16.75
N ILE A 508 9.68 -4.50 17.67
CA ILE A 508 11.04 -5.05 17.66
C ILE A 508 11.12 -6.12 18.75
N ASP A 509 10.93 -7.37 18.34
CA ASP A 509 11.04 -8.52 19.25
C ASP A 509 12.51 -8.86 19.48
N GLU A 510 12.89 -9.19 20.71
CA GLU A 510 14.28 -9.48 21.12
C GLU A 510 15.25 -8.33 20.81
N LEU A 511 14.94 -7.11 21.24
CA LEU A 511 15.77 -5.91 21.04
C LEU A 511 17.22 -6.11 21.56
N ASN A 512 17.41 -6.91 22.61
CA ASN A 512 18.72 -7.25 23.16
C ASN A 512 19.66 -7.93 22.15
N ASN A 513 19.10 -8.63 21.14
CA ASN A 513 19.85 -9.34 20.11
C ASN A 513 20.13 -8.49 18.87
N LEU A 514 19.78 -7.19 18.90
CA LEU A 514 20.03 -6.29 17.78
C LEU A 514 21.55 -6.10 17.56
N SER A 515 21.94 -6.07 16.30
CA SER A 515 23.34 -5.86 15.92
C SER A 515 23.86 -4.49 16.36
N ASP A 516 25.16 -4.41 16.66
CA ASP A 516 25.78 -3.14 17.08
C ASP A 516 25.77 -2.07 15.97
N GLU A 517 25.61 -2.46 14.69
CA GLU A 517 25.47 -1.55 13.57
C GLU A 517 24.06 -0.95 13.46
N ASP A 518 23.05 -1.66 13.93
CA ASP A 518 21.64 -1.20 13.85
C ASP A 518 21.21 -0.40 15.08
N LYS A 519 21.85 -0.62 16.24
CA LYS A 519 21.57 0.14 17.47
C LYS A 519 21.66 1.67 17.28
N PRO A 520 22.72 2.24 16.65
CA PRO A 520 22.80 3.69 16.40
C PRO A 520 21.73 4.20 15.43
N LYS A 521 21.40 3.43 14.39
CA LYS A 521 20.36 3.79 13.42
C LYS A 521 18.96 3.75 14.03
N LEU A 522 18.69 2.74 14.87
CA LEU A 522 17.46 2.69 15.66
C LEU A 522 17.35 3.93 16.56
N GLN A 523 18.45 4.29 17.24
CA GLN A 523 18.50 5.48 18.06
C GLN A 523 18.19 6.75 17.26
N GLU A 524 18.77 6.90 16.06
CA GLU A 524 18.50 8.01 15.15
C GLU A 524 17.01 8.05 14.74
N GLY A 525 16.45 6.92 14.31
CA GLY A 525 15.03 6.82 13.93
C GLY A 525 14.08 7.19 15.07
N MET A 526 14.41 6.79 16.31
CA MET A 526 13.62 7.15 17.51
C MET A 526 13.67 8.63 17.86
N GLU A 527 14.75 9.34 17.52
CA GLU A 527 14.98 10.75 17.89
C GLU A 527 14.59 11.70 16.78
N SER A 528 15.17 11.52 15.59
CA SER A 528 15.07 12.44 14.47
C SER A 528 13.89 12.15 13.52
N LYS A 529 13.18 11.04 13.72
CA LYS A 529 12.14 10.52 12.82
C LYS A 529 12.67 10.14 11.43
N PHE A 530 13.95 9.95 11.26
CA PHE A 530 14.61 9.56 10.02
C PHE A 530 15.70 8.53 10.30
N VAL A 531 15.96 7.69 9.31
CA VAL A 531 17.15 6.87 9.22
C VAL A 531 17.99 7.39 8.07
N THR A 532 19.21 7.84 8.36
CA THR A 532 20.14 8.37 7.37
C THR A 532 21.02 7.26 6.82
N ILE A 533 21.16 7.20 5.51
CA ILE A 533 22.04 6.27 4.81
C ILE A 533 23.09 7.07 4.05
N ASN A 534 24.36 6.84 4.39
CA ASN A 534 25.52 7.39 3.73
C ASN A 534 26.46 6.25 3.34
N LYS A 535 26.16 5.57 2.21
CA LYS A 535 26.93 4.41 1.73
C LYS A 535 26.91 4.34 0.21
N ALA A 536 28.04 4.00 -0.39
CA ALA A 536 28.16 3.78 -1.84
C ALA A 536 27.70 5.00 -2.70
N ASN A 537 28.07 6.21 -2.29
CA ASN A 537 27.68 7.51 -2.88
C ASN A 537 26.17 7.83 -2.80
N ILE A 538 25.41 7.03 -2.04
CA ILE A 538 24.00 7.33 -1.76
C ILE A 538 23.92 8.09 -0.45
N HIS A 539 23.30 9.27 -0.49
CA HIS A 539 22.96 10.08 0.66
C HIS A 539 21.45 10.27 0.69
N THR A 540 20.76 9.51 1.54
CA THR A 540 19.30 9.60 1.64
C THR A 540 18.82 9.49 3.07
N ARG A 541 17.68 10.12 3.35
CA ARG A 541 16.96 10.02 4.62
C ARG A 541 15.63 9.33 4.37
N ILE A 542 15.36 8.29 5.15
CA ILE A 542 14.10 7.55 5.06
C ILE A 542 13.28 7.90 6.31
N PRO A 543 12.03 8.37 6.16
CA PRO A 543 11.20 8.76 7.29
C PRO A 543 10.78 7.56 8.14
N VAL A 544 10.64 7.78 9.45
CA VAL A 544 10.13 6.84 10.44
C VAL A 544 8.92 7.48 11.11
N THR A 545 7.72 7.03 10.73
CA THR A 545 6.46 7.56 11.25
C THR A 545 5.93 6.75 12.43
N ALA A 546 6.38 5.50 12.58
CA ALA A 546 5.86 4.55 13.55
C ALA A 546 6.35 4.78 14.98
N GLY A 547 5.47 4.49 15.95
CA GLY A 547 5.85 4.26 17.34
C GLY A 547 6.45 2.86 17.52
N ILE A 548 7.39 2.74 18.44
CA ILE A 548 8.10 1.48 18.66
C ILE A 548 7.56 0.77 19.89
N ILE A 549 7.20 -0.51 19.71
CA ILE A 549 7.03 -1.47 20.80
C ILE A 549 8.24 -2.39 20.75
N ALA A 550 8.96 -2.54 21.84
CA ALA A 550 10.08 -3.46 21.88
C ALA A 550 9.93 -4.47 23.01
N THR A 551 10.42 -5.70 22.79
CA THR A 551 10.56 -6.69 23.84
C THR A 551 12.03 -7.02 24.04
N ALA A 552 12.43 -7.37 25.25
CA ALA A 552 13.77 -7.85 25.52
C ALA A 552 13.78 -8.93 26.62
N ASN A 553 14.66 -9.90 26.43
CA ASN A 553 14.91 -10.97 27.40
C ASN A 553 16.27 -10.75 28.07
N PRO A 554 16.44 -11.12 29.35
CA PRO A 554 17.73 -11.04 30.02
C PRO A 554 18.76 -11.95 29.34
N ILE A 555 20.01 -11.49 29.20
CA ILE A 555 21.09 -12.27 28.58
C ILE A 555 21.35 -13.58 29.34
N LYS A 556 21.25 -13.55 30.66
CA LYS A 556 21.48 -14.70 31.54
C LYS A 556 20.24 -15.60 31.68
N GLY A 557 19.18 -15.36 30.90
CA GLY A 557 17.95 -16.15 30.88
C GLY A 557 16.98 -15.86 32.02
N ARG A 558 17.37 -15.11 33.05
CA ARG A 558 16.53 -14.74 34.19
C ARG A 558 16.88 -13.33 34.67
N PHE A 559 15.87 -12.57 35.03
CA PHE A 559 16.02 -11.21 35.55
C PHE A 559 16.31 -11.28 37.06
N THR A 560 17.54 -10.92 37.46
CA THR A 560 18.01 -11.15 38.83
C THR A 560 17.93 -9.91 39.73
N ASN A 561 17.74 -8.72 39.21
CA ASN A 561 17.84 -7.46 39.96
C ASN A 561 19.23 -7.15 40.57
N GLU A 562 20.26 -7.92 40.21
CA GLU A 562 21.61 -7.75 40.76
C GLU A 562 22.45 -6.76 39.99
N HIS A 563 22.09 -6.54 38.73
CA HIS A 563 22.80 -5.69 37.79
C HIS A 563 21.87 -4.62 37.19
N SER A 564 22.45 -3.63 36.52
CA SER A 564 21.67 -2.61 35.84
C SER A 564 20.89 -3.22 34.68
N ILE A 565 19.74 -2.64 34.33
CA ILE A 565 18.96 -3.06 33.14
C ILE A 565 19.85 -3.04 31.88
N ARG A 566 20.76 -2.08 31.78
CA ARG A 566 21.72 -2.00 30.68
C ARG A 566 22.54 -3.30 30.56
N ASP A 567 23.06 -3.77 31.68
CA ASP A 567 23.98 -4.93 31.68
C ASP A 567 23.21 -6.25 31.58
N GLU A 568 22.02 -6.34 32.16
CA GLU A 568 21.19 -7.54 32.08
C GLU A 568 20.57 -7.75 30.69
N PHE A 569 20.26 -6.67 29.96
CA PHE A 569 19.55 -6.74 28.68
C PHE A 569 20.41 -6.30 27.48
N ASN A 570 21.66 -5.91 27.65
CA ASN A 570 22.54 -5.42 26.56
C ASN A 570 21.94 -4.29 25.73
N ILE A 571 21.15 -3.41 26.35
CA ILE A 571 20.53 -2.28 25.69
C ILE A 571 21.26 -0.99 26.11
N PRO A 572 21.89 -0.25 25.18
CA PRO A 572 22.58 0.98 25.50
C PRO A 572 21.66 2.02 26.14
N LEU A 573 22.17 2.74 27.11
CA LEU A 573 21.45 3.82 27.84
C LEU A 573 20.79 4.86 26.88
N PRO A 574 21.45 5.29 25.79
CA PRO A 574 20.83 6.20 24.83
C PRO A 574 19.53 5.66 24.21
N ILE A 575 19.43 4.35 24.00
CA ILE A 575 18.21 3.71 23.48
C ILE A 575 17.15 3.61 24.58
N LEU A 576 17.54 3.18 25.80
CA LEU A 576 16.63 3.11 26.96
C LEU A 576 15.95 4.46 27.22
N ASN A 577 16.71 5.56 27.17
CA ASN A 577 16.22 6.91 27.38
C ASN A 577 15.24 7.41 26.30
N ARG A 578 15.01 6.65 25.22
CA ARG A 578 14.07 7.03 24.15
C ARG A 578 12.74 6.31 24.23
N PHE A 579 12.64 5.33 25.11
CA PHE A 579 11.36 4.76 25.46
C PHE A 579 10.62 5.67 26.44
N ASP A 580 9.33 5.84 26.21
CA ASP A 580 8.44 6.62 27.06
C ASP A 580 8.09 5.85 28.32
N VAL A 581 7.91 4.53 28.19
CA VAL A 581 7.64 3.62 29.29
C VAL A 581 8.44 2.34 29.14
N ILE A 582 8.92 1.83 30.29
CA ILE A 582 9.63 0.55 30.40
C ILE A 582 8.92 -0.29 31.44
N PHE A 583 8.37 -1.42 31.04
CA PHE A 583 7.64 -2.31 31.92
C PHE A 583 8.48 -3.57 32.24
N PRO A 584 8.91 -3.76 33.49
CA PRO A 584 9.60 -4.96 33.91
C PRO A 584 8.61 -6.07 34.23
N PHE A 585 8.84 -7.25 33.68
CA PHE A 585 8.10 -8.46 34.00
C PHE A 585 8.98 -9.42 34.74
N PHE A 586 8.51 -9.88 35.90
CA PHE A 586 9.20 -10.86 36.73
C PHE A 586 8.40 -12.14 36.79
N ASP A 587 9.08 -13.26 36.62
CA ASP A 587 8.49 -14.57 36.85
C ASP A 587 8.59 -14.89 38.37
N LYS A 588 7.55 -14.50 39.11
CA LYS A 588 7.43 -14.76 40.54
C LYS A 588 6.51 -15.97 40.76
N VAL A 589 7.01 -16.92 41.52
CA VAL A 589 6.16 -18.07 41.92
C VAL A 589 5.08 -17.60 42.87
N ASP A 590 3.82 -17.70 42.39
CA ASP A 590 2.62 -17.38 43.18
C ASP A 590 1.51 -18.35 42.82
N SER A 591 1.13 -19.17 43.78
CA SER A 591 0.19 -20.29 43.55
C SER A 591 -1.16 -19.84 43.01
N GLU A 592 -1.66 -18.66 43.36
CA GLU A 592 -2.93 -18.17 42.86
C GLU A 592 -2.80 -17.70 41.41
N THR A 593 -1.80 -16.89 41.12
CA THR A 593 -1.49 -16.39 39.78
C THR A 593 -1.17 -17.55 38.81
N ASP A 594 -0.33 -18.49 39.24
CA ASP A 594 0.05 -19.68 38.45
C ASP A 594 -1.16 -20.58 38.18
N GLY A 595 -2.04 -20.75 39.16
CA GLY A 595 -3.30 -21.47 39.00
C GLY A 595 -4.23 -20.79 37.98
N ASN A 596 -4.30 -19.46 37.99
CA ASN A 596 -5.09 -18.68 37.03
C ASN A 596 -4.50 -18.74 35.60
N ILE A 597 -3.17 -18.69 35.48
CA ILE A 597 -2.48 -18.85 34.21
C ILE A 597 -2.74 -20.23 33.62
N ALA A 598 -2.56 -21.28 34.43
CA ALA A 598 -2.78 -22.67 34.01
C ALA A 598 -4.23 -22.90 33.57
N ARG A 599 -5.21 -22.37 34.33
CA ARG A 599 -6.62 -22.43 33.98
C ARG A 599 -6.87 -21.78 32.61
N LYS A 600 -6.32 -20.59 32.37
CA LYS A 600 -6.50 -19.84 31.11
C LYS A 600 -5.89 -20.57 29.89
N ILE A 601 -4.76 -21.27 30.09
CA ILE A 601 -4.14 -22.11 29.06
C ILE A 601 -5.02 -23.32 28.71
N ILE A 602 -5.70 -23.92 29.70
CA ILE A 602 -6.61 -25.03 29.47
C ILE A 602 -7.88 -24.56 28.77
N GLU A 603 -8.49 -23.47 29.25
CA GLU A 603 -9.67 -22.83 28.62
C GLU A 603 -9.47 -22.54 27.14
N ARG A 604 -8.27 -22.08 26.75
CA ARG A 604 -7.94 -21.85 25.34
C ARG A 604 -8.10 -23.09 24.45
N LYS A 605 -7.91 -24.31 25.01
CA LYS A 605 -8.02 -25.57 24.27
C LYS A 605 -9.41 -26.18 24.33
N THR A 606 -10.11 -25.98 25.44
CA THR A 606 -11.42 -26.59 25.71
C THR A 606 -12.60 -25.74 25.32
N GLU A 607 -12.47 -24.42 25.42
CA GLU A 607 -13.52 -23.47 25.13
C GLU A 607 -13.02 -22.42 24.12
N LYS A 608 -13.90 -21.99 23.20
CA LYS A 608 -13.59 -20.83 22.37
C LYS A 608 -13.73 -19.57 23.24
N ILE A 609 -12.59 -19.03 23.71
CA ILE A 609 -12.58 -17.75 24.41
C ILE A 609 -13.14 -16.70 23.47
N LYS A 610 -14.32 -16.16 23.77
CA LYS A 610 -14.94 -15.10 23.01
C LYS A 610 -14.44 -13.77 23.55
N ALA A 611 -13.75 -12.98 22.69
CA ALA A 611 -13.52 -11.58 22.94
C ALA A 611 -14.85 -10.82 22.84
N ILE A 612 -15.02 -9.76 23.62
CA ILE A 612 -16.20 -8.88 23.55
C ILE A 612 -16.20 -8.19 22.19
N TYR A 613 -15.03 -7.70 21.74
CA TYR A 613 -14.84 -7.05 20.46
C TYR A 613 -13.89 -7.89 19.60
N SER A 614 -14.23 -8.08 18.32
CA SER A 614 -13.41 -8.81 17.36
C SER A 614 -12.14 -7.99 16.98
N VAL A 615 -11.09 -8.67 16.52
CA VAL A 615 -9.88 -7.99 16.03
C VAL A 615 -10.21 -7.05 14.88
N GLU A 616 -11.15 -7.43 14.01
CA GLU A 616 -11.59 -6.61 12.88
C GLU A 616 -12.29 -5.31 13.34
N PHE A 617 -13.16 -5.39 14.33
CA PHE A 617 -13.77 -4.22 14.95
C PHE A 617 -12.72 -3.33 15.63
N LEU A 618 -11.76 -3.92 16.36
CA LEU A 618 -10.69 -3.17 17.02
C LEU A 618 -9.77 -2.47 15.99
N ARG A 619 -9.55 -3.05 14.80
CA ARG A 619 -8.84 -2.40 13.70
C ARG A 619 -9.55 -1.11 13.26
N LYS A 620 -10.85 -1.19 13.04
CA LYS A 620 -11.67 -0.03 12.66
C LYS A 620 -11.72 1.00 13.79
N PHE A 621 -11.85 0.55 15.03
CA PHE A 621 -11.84 1.41 16.22
C PHE A 621 -10.54 2.21 16.35
N PHE A 622 -9.36 1.55 16.35
CA PHE A 622 -8.09 2.27 16.47
C PHE A 622 -7.80 3.15 15.24
N PHE A 623 -8.24 2.72 14.07
CA PHE A 623 -8.15 3.54 12.87
C PHE A 623 -8.95 4.83 13.01
N TYR A 624 -10.23 4.73 13.40
CA TYR A 624 -11.11 5.88 13.62
C TYR A 624 -10.57 6.82 14.69
N VAL A 625 -10.12 6.27 15.83
CA VAL A 625 -9.57 7.06 16.94
C VAL A 625 -8.35 7.88 16.51
N ARG A 626 -7.46 7.33 15.70
CA ARG A 626 -6.28 8.04 15.19
C ARG A 626 -6.62 9.14 14.19
N ALA A 627 -7.66 8.96 13.39
CA ALA A 627 -8.12 9.94 12.43
C ALA A 627 -8.81 11.15 13.06
N GLN A 628 -9.16 11.07 14.35
CA GLN A 628 -9.79 12.21 15.07
C GLN A 628 -8.80 13.37 15.24
N LYS A 629 -9.37 14.58 15.27
CA LYS A 629 -8.62 15.81 15.59
C LYS A 629 -7.91 15.67 16.94
N GLU A 630 -6.76 16.29 17.08
CA GLU A 630 -6.02 16.30 18.34
C GLU A 630 -6.82 17.04 19.44
N PRO A 631 -6.96 16.44 20.64
CA PRO A 631 -7.62 17.10 21.77
C PRO A 631 -6.90 18.37 22.20
N GLU A 632 -7.63 19.40 22.53
CA GLU A 632 -7.08 20.68 22.99
C GLU A 632 -6.80 20.65 24.51
N ILE A 633 -5.75 21.36 24.93
CA ILE A 633 -5.38 21.50 26.34
C ILE A 633 -5.75 22.91 26.78
N ASN A 634 -6.66 23.03 27.75
CA ASN A 634 -7.02 24.31 28.34
C ASN A 634 -5.97 24.80 29.34
N LEU A 635 -6.03 26.08 29.72
CA LEU A 635 -5.05 26.69 30.63
C LEU A 635 -5.00 26.01 32.01
N GLU A 636 -6.14 25.59 32.55
CA GLU A 636 -6.23 24.90 33.85
C GLU A 636 -5.51 23.56 33.81
N THR A 637 -5.79 22.75 32.79
CA THR A 637 -5.16 21.45 32.57
C THR A 637 -3.67 21.60 32.31
N SER A 638 -3.27 22.61 31.55
CA SER A 638 -1.85 22.94 31.30
C SER A 638 -1.12 23.21 32.60
N GLN A 639 -1.70 24.01 33.52
CA GLN A 639 -1.10 24.28 34.82
C GLN A 639 -0.99 23.01 35.68
N LYS A 640 -2.01 22.17 35.71
CA LYS A 640 -1.98 20.87 36.41
C LYS A 640 -0.85 19.98 35.91
N LEU A 641 -0.63 19.91 34.58
CA LEU A 641 0.47 19.15 33.99
C LEU A 641 1.84 19.68 34.38
N VAL A 642 2.00 20.99 34.47
CA VAL A 642 3.24 21.62 34.97
C VAL A 642 3.46 21.29 36.45
N ASP A 643 2.40 21.38 37.28
CA ASP A 643 2.45 21.07 38.69
C ASP A 643 2.85 19.61 38.96
N VAL A 644 2.29 18.67 38.21
CA VAL A 644 2.66 17.22 38.24
C VAL A 644 4.14 17.05 38.01
N TYR A 645 4.69 17.67 36.94
CA TYR A 645 6.11 17.55 36.62
C TYR A 645 7.01 18.16 37.73
N VAL A 646 6.66 19.37 38.21
CA VAL A 646 7.42 20.06 39.26
C VAL A 646 7.41 19.25 40.55
N ASN A 647 6.24 18.69 40.93
CA ASN A 647 6.12 17.89 42.16
C ASN A 647 6.89 16.56 42.03
N ALA A 648 6.76 15.86 40.91
CA ALA A 648 7.49 14.62 40.64
C ALA A 648 9.01 14.84 40.75
N ARG A 649 9.51 15.98 40.22
CA ARG A 649 10.91 16.33 40.29
C ARG A 649 11.39 16.74 41.69
N LYS A 650 10.50 17.35 42.49
CA LYS A 650 10.79 17.67 43.89
C LYS A 650 10.85 16.42 44.77
N GLU A 651 9.94 15.47 44.54
CA GLU A 651 9.91 14.25 45.35
C GLU A 651 11.05 13.28 44.99
N GLN A 652 11.50 13.29 43.73
CA GLN A 652 12.58 12.42 43.26
C GLN A 652 13.70 13.22 42.58
N PRO A 653 14.45 14.08 43.28
CA PRO A 653 15.40 15.00 42.66
C PRO A 653 16.57 14.30 41.97
N ASN A 654 16.90 13.09 42.39
CA ASN A 654 18.00 12.29 41.84
C ASN A 654 17.56 11.24 40.83
N ASN A 655 16.28 11.19 40.45
CA ASN A 655 15.80 10.26 39.47
C ASN A 655 16.06 10.77 38.04
N PRO A 656 16.99 10.15 37.26
CA PRO A 656 17.35 10.62 35.93
C PRO A 656 16.21 10.44 34.90
N LEU A 657 15.17 9.67 35.23
CA LEU A 657 14.02 9.47 34.38
C LEU A 657 13.04 10.65 34.43
N ILE A 658 13.01 11.39 35.56
CA ILE A 658 12.16 12.58 35.69
C ILE A 658 12.93 13.82 35.18
N ASN A 659 13.06 13.88 33.89
CA ASN A 659 13.68 14.95 33.12
C ASN A 659 12.65 15.61 32.19
N PRO A 660 12.96 16.61 31.37
CA PRO A 660 12.00 17.24 30.47
C PRO A 660 11.32 16.27 29.51
N ARG A 661 11.91 15.09 29.22
CA ARG A 661 11.25 14.03 28.40
C ARG A 661 10.06 13.40 29.11
N PHE A 662 10.11 13.31 30.45
CA PHE A 662 8.96 12.84 31.24
C PHE A 662 7.73 13.73 31.00
N GLN A 663 7.89 15.05 30.93
CA GLN A 663 6.79 15.97 30.62
C GLN A 663 6.22 15.69 29.23
N ASN A 664 7.06 15.45 28.23
CA ASN A 664 6.60 15.09 26.89
C ASN A 664 5.90 13.73 26.87
N THR A 665 6.39 12.77 27.64
CA THR A 665 5.75 11.45 27.78
C THR A 665 4.37 11.58 28.44
N LEU A 666 4.29 12.32 29.54
CA LEU A 666 3.03 12.61 30.23
C LEU A 666 2.01 13.24 29.26
N LEU A 667 2.45 14.26 28.52
CA LEU A 667 1.60 14.95 27.53
C LEU A 667 1.07 13.98 26.47
N ARG A 668 1.91 13.09 25.90
CA ARG A 668 1.48 12.10 24.90
C ARG A 668 0.43 11.13 25.46
N PHE A 669 0.64 10.62 26.68
CA PHE A 669 -0.32 9.73 27.33
C PHE A 669 -1.65 10.41 27.60
N VAL A 670 -1.64 11.64 28.05
CA VAL A 670 -2.83 12.45 28.35
C VAL A 670 -3.62 12.72 27.06
N LEU A 671 -2.95 13.13 25.97
CA LEU A 671 -3.59 13.34 24.68
C LEU A 671 -4.15 12.04 24.09
N ALA A 672 -3.42 10.93 24.22
CA ALA A 672 -3.89 9.62 23.77
C ALA A 672 -5.10 9.16 24.59
N SER A 673 -5.14 9.44 25.92
CA SER A 673 -6.28 9.12 26.78
C SER A 673 -7.52 9.91 26.40
N ALA A 674 -7.41 11.21 26.17
CA ALA A 674 -8.56 12.02 25.73
C ALA A 674 -9.07 11.57 24.34
N ARG A 675 -8.16 11.26 23.42
CA ARG A 675 -8.49 10.81 22.06
C ARG A 675 -9.25 9.48 22.05
N ILE A 676 -8.81 8.47 22.81
CA ILE A 676 -9.48 7.17 22.85
C ILE A 676 -10.88 7.26 23.46
N ARG A 677 -11.10 8.24 24.32
CA ARG A 677 -12.43 8.58 24.92
C ARG A 677 -13.31 9.40 23.97
N GLY A 678 -12.80 9.84 22.82
CA GLY A 678 -13.52 10.72 21.88
C GLY A 678 -13.75 12.13 22.40
N LYS A 679 -12.90 12.64 23.31
CA LYS A 679 -13.00 13.98 23.88
C LYS A 679 -12.26 15.00 23.02
N SER A 680 -12.85 16.19 22.89
CA SER A 680 -12.20 17.32 22.21
C SER A 680 -11.23 18.09 23.12
N PHE A 681 -11.31 17.88 24.44
CA PHE A 681 -10.47 18.54 25.46
C PHE A 681 -9.94 17.50 26.43
N VAL A 682 -8.71 17.75 26.89
CA VAL A 682 -8.10 16.99 27.99
C VAL A 682 -8.70 17.37 29.32
N ASP A 683 -9.00 16.40 30.18
CA ASP A 683 -9.50 16.60 31.52
C ASP A 683 -8.60 15.99 32.63
N SER A 684 -8.99 16.14 33.89
CA SER A 684 -8.22 15.65 35.03
C SER A 684 -8.18 14.10 35.10
N GLU A 685 -9.18 13.42 34.54
CA GLU A 685 -9.22 11.96 34.51
C GLU A 685 -8.17 11.40 33.54
N ASP A 686 -7.85 12.13 32.45
CA ASP A 686 -6.78 11.76 31.53
C ASP A 686 -5.42 11.84 32.19
N ILE A 687 -5.20 12.90 33.01
CA ILE A 687 -3.95 13.05 33.79
C ILE A 687 -3.81 11.90 34.78
N LYS A 688 -4.89 11.54 35.50
CA LYS A 688 -4.88 10.44 36.46
C LYS A 688 -4.54 9.10 35.78
N ARG A 689 -5.20 8.79 34.67
CA ARG A 689 -4.92 7.57 33.90
C ARG A 689 -3.49 7.50 33.39
N ALA A 690 -2.96 8.61 32.90
CA ALA A 690 -1.56 8.69 32.48
C ALA A 690 -0.60 8.43 33.67
N LEU A 691 -0.88 9.00 34.84
CA LEU A 691 -0.06 8.81 36.04
C LEU A 691 -0.14 7.37 36.57
N GLU A 692 -1.28 6.70 36.50
CA GLU A 692 -1.42 5.30 36.88
C GLU A 692 -0.52 4.40 36.01
N ILE A 693 -0.51 4.61 34.70
CA ILE A 693 0.35 3.87 33.76
C ILE A 693 1.84 4.19 33.98
N LEU A 694 2.16 5.48 34.09
CA LEU A 694 3.53 5.94 34.34
C LEU A 694 4.04 5.44 35.70
N GLY A 695 3.18 5.38 36.72
CA GLY A 695 3.50 4.83 38.03
C GLY A 695 3.96 3.39 37.98
N GLU A 696 3.30 2.54 37.20
CA GLU A 696 3.71 1.13 37.05
C GLU A 696 5.05 0.98 36.28
N SER A 697 5.41 1.95 35.42
CA SER A 697 6.68 1.98 34.69
C SER A 697 7.77 2.70 35.48
N TYR A 698 7.64 4.01 35.66
CA TYR A 698 8.69 4.86 36.21
C TYR A 698 8.87 4.68 37.71
N PHE A 699 7.79 4.43 38.48
CA PHE A 699 7.85 4.38 39.93
C PHE A 699 8.13 3.00 40.49
N LYS A 700 7.77 1.91 39.80
CA LYS A 700 8.25 0.56 40.14
C LYS A 700 9.71 0.37 39.78
N LEU A 701 10.16 0.99 38.70
CA LEU A 701 11.58 1.14 38.36
C LEU A 701 12.21 2.31 39.10
N GLY A 702 11.51 2.91 40.04
CA GLY A 702 11.88 4.13 40.75
C GLY A 702 13.18 4.09 41.55
N ASP A 703 13.77 2.92 41.66
CA ASP A 703 15.18 2.85 42.00
C ASP A 703 15.99 3.09 40.73
N TRP A 704 16.25 4.38 40.42
CA TRP A 704 17.08 4.81 39.28
C TRP A 704 18.43 4.10 39.24
N ARG A 705 18.87 3.49 40.36
CA ARG A 705 20.07 2.67 40.50
C ARG A 705 20.03 1.43 39.63
N PHE A 706 18.85 0.96 39.21
CA PHE A 706 18.74 -0.04 38.15
C PHE A 706 19.35 0.40 36.82
N PHE A 707 19.37 1.69 36.55
CA PHE A 707 19.90 2.22 35.30
C PHE A 707 21.37 2.60 35.38
N LEU A 708 21.87 2.85 36.59
CA LEU A 708 23.25 3.26 36.88
C LEU A 708 23.83 2.30 37.91
N SER A 709 24.67 1.40 37.52
CA SER A 709 25.29 0.36 38.32
C SER A 709 26.13 0.88 39.48
N GLU A 710 25.60 1.61 40.47
CA GLU A 710 26.29 1.87 41.74
C GLU A 710 25.29 2.17 42.85
N ASP A 711 25.44 1.42 43.94
CA ASP A 711 24.94 1.50 45.31
C ASP A 711 23.60 0.87 45.69
N LYS A 712 23.77 -0.15 46.51
CA LYS A 712 22.74 -0.83 47.29
C LYS A 712 22.33 0.04 48.49
N GLY A 713 21.09 0.39 48.59
CA GLY A 713 20.52 0.87 49.86
C GLY A 713 19.32 1.83 49.74
N GLY A 714 18.19 1.36 50.20
CA GLY A 714 17.14 2.24 50.65
C GLY A 714 15.81 2.14 49.89
N ASN A 715 14.98 1.28 50.38
CA ASN A 715 13.56 1.17 50.09
C ASN A 715 12.80 2.38 50.61
N GLN A 716 12.23 3.22 49.76
CA GLN A 716 11.20 4.15 50.20
C GLN A 716 10.08 4.21 49.17
N ASN A 717 8.96 3.65 49.55
CA ASN A 717 7.68 3.83 48.86
C ASN A 717 7.30 5.31 48.80
N ALA A 718 7.42 5.92 47.66
CA ALA A 718 6.86 7.23 47.43
C ALA A 718 5.34 7.10 47.18
N LYS A 719 4.55 7.62 48.07
CA LYS A 719 3.14 7.90 47.86
C LYS A 719 3.04 9.15 47.01
N LEU A 720 2.75 8.99 45.74
CA LEU A 720 2.25 10.06 44.90
C LEU A 720 0.72 9.95 44.90
N LEU A 721 0.12 10.78 45.61
CA LEU A 721 -1.17 11.47 45.59
C LEU A 721 -1.46 12.01 46.94
#